data_4da68bbd5efad03591adbff43ce5f287
#
_entry.id   4da68bbd5efad03591adbff43ce5f287
#
_cell.length_a   1.000
_cell.length_b   1.000
_cell.length_c   1.000
_cell.angle_alpha   90.00
_cell.angle_beta   90.00
_cell.angle_gamma   90.00
#
_symmetry.space_group_name_H-M   'P 1'
#
loop_
_entity.id
_entity.type
_entity.pdbx_description
1 polymer ?
#
loop_
_entity_poly.entity_id
_entity_poly.type
_entity_poly.pdbx_seq_one_letter_code
_entity_poly.pdbx_strand_id
1 'polypeptide(L)'
;MAERDDVGDVGDMRNDGVGQRVMWSGQWVADHLGIALEDAPAGSGDALTGGDALTGDGGVWGGGGGAAGGAGGAAGAGERLRGLLGLALRRNPRRAHLLVSNVLGKHVPQRPAIVYGAGVRLGERVRALLGDTQAARAVVLGYAETATGLGHSVADGLALAPYLHSTRRPVAGVRPVGGFEEEHSHASSHLLLPEHPELLAGDGPLVLVDDEFSTGRTVLNTIEVLHRRFPRDRYVVVALVDMRSAADRAQLERVAATLGARVDLIALAAGTVRLPADVLARGQALVAEHEAAASPEAGGARADGARAGGVEAGVRAAEPGVQGAGGVRVSPRVVARRVALGWPRGLPDGGRHGFTPEHRATLESALPDMARRIAAALHADAATGPKAVRTTAVDAVATAEAAMTAEATGTPVATATPVAAETRDPAAHGAAARGAQPEVSRVLVLGFEELMYAPLRLAEALQEVLLLQDAAQGPGTGAPEVRYSTTTRSPVLALDDPEYAIRTRLTFPAHDAPADGPGPRYAYNVDPGSDPGRRFDAIVAVVDSAADTDALHAPGGLLDVLAAHTERLLFAVVPSYVPPTAPDAPALTPPGPASNPQPRPSLPPDTPPTPRAPIGAPDRQAPSMPEPLRGPDFSSYAADEVGWLLQDFSAVTLEAPIEEREEAIQSGGAHYAESLPVEYQPSEAYHALFQAALKTSAARIAQAVGAVTETVLAEHGTRPGRGPEARPVLVSLARAGTPVGVLMRRWAQHAHGIDLPHYAISIVRGRGIDTAALHWLARHHDPVDIVFVDGWTGKGAITRELAQAIEEFEATGGARGFDPRIAVLADPGGCVETYGTRDDFLIPSACLNSTVSGLISRTVLRADLVRPGQFHGAKFYRELAGVDLSTMFLDTIAGHFAEVADDVARDAKELASARRAPTWEGWAAVERISEAYGIHDVNLVKPGVGETTRVLLRRVPWKVLAQRGAGPDLDHVRLLAEQRGVPVEEVDDLPYSCVGLIHPRFTRGATGADGKAVAS
;
A
#
# COMPACT_ATOMS: atom_id res chain seq x y z
N MET A 1 2.67 72.35 -4.60
CA MET A 1 3.33 72.90 -5.76
C MET A 1 3.64 71.68 -6.62
N ALA A 2 2.74 71.35 -7.50
CA ALA A 2 2.60 71.80 -8.88
C ALA A 2 3.80 71.35 -9.71
N GLU A 3 3.69 70.64 -10.78
CA GLU A 3 2.75 70.62 -11.94
C GLU A 3 2.99 69.34 -12.74
N ARG A 4 2.08 68.67 -13.22
CA ARG A 4 1.45 68.34 -14.48
C ARG A 4 2.14 68.96 -15.73
N ASP A 5 2.25 68.05 -16.73
CA ASP A 5 1.84 68.20 -18.16
C ASP A 5 2.35 66.93 -18.90
N ASP A 6 1.62 66.10 -19.49
CA ASP A 6 0.58 66.05 -20.55
C ASP A 6 1.13 66.24 -21.95
N VAL A 7 0.57 65.51 -22.93
CA VAL A 7 0.64 65.50 -24.41
C VAL A 7 1.71 64.54 -25.00
N GLY A 8 1.38 63.57 -25.82
CA GLY A 8 0.39 63.39 -26.84
C GLY A 8 0.47 62.12 -27.60
N ASP A 9 -0.69 61.74 -27.96
CA ASP A 9 -1.14 60.75 -28.89
C ASP A 9 -0.47 60.84 -30.28
N VAL A 10 -0.16 59.68 -30.90
CA VAL A 10 -0.38 59.41 -32.34
C VAL A 10 -0.20 57.90 -32.62
N GLY A 11 -1.28 57.21 -32.86
CA GLY A 11 -1.62 56.61 -34.13
C GLY A 11 -1.02 55.28 -34.53
N ASP A 12 -1.81 54.24 -34.30
CA ASP A 12 -2.33 53.26 -35.30
C ASP A 12 -1.32 52.43 -36.11
N MET A 13 -1.35 51.17 -35.94
CA MET A 13 -1.73 50.15 -36.93
C MET A 13 -1.33 48.73 -36.48
N ARG A 14 -2.43 47.97 -36.24
CA ARG A 14 -2.56 46.57 -36.61
C ARG A 14 -1.36 45.65 -36.57
N ASN A 15 -1.40 44.76 -35.59
CA ASN A 15 -0.97 43.42 -35.85
C ASN A 15 -1.90 42.44 -35.09
N ASP A 16 -2.91 41.93 -35.83
CA ASP A 16 -3.72 40.81 -35.43
C ASP A 16 -2.82 39.58 -35.49
N GLY A 17 -2.28 39.19 -34.36
CA GLY A 17 -1.57 37.95 -34.14
C GLY A 17 -1.82 37.53 -32.72
N VAL A 18 -2.96 36.89 -32.48
CA VAL A 18 -3.23 36.16 -31.21
C VAL A 18 -2.26 35.03 -31.15
N GLY A 19 -1.08 35.25 -30.61
CA GLY A 19 -0.22 34.22 -30.08
C GLY A 19 -0.91 33.63 -28.86
N GLN A 20 -1.54 32.46 -29.02
CA GLN A 20 -1.96 31.67 -27.88
C GLN A 20 -0.75 31.45 -26.97
N ARG A 21 -0.70 32.18 -25.86
CA ARG A 21 0.24 31.83 -24.77
C ARG A 21 -0.09 30.40 -24.39
N VAL A 22 0.82 29.49 -24.61
CA VAL A 22 0.73 28.13 -24.08
C VAL A 22 0.70 28.28 -22.56
N MET A 23 -0.48 28.05 -21.97
CA MET A 23 -0.68 28.14 -20.52
C MET A 23 -0.01 26.96 -19.87
N TRP A 24 0.75 27.21 -18.81
CA TRP A 24 1.41 26.14 -18.06
C TRP A 24 0.41 25.44 -17.14
N SER A 25 0.33 24.10 -17.19
CA SER A 25 -0.59 23.26 -16.41
C SER A 25 -0.27 23.21 -14.90
N GLY A 26 0.60 24.05 -14.40
CA GLY A 26 0.90 24.22 -12.97
C GLY A 26 0.63 25.64 -12.46
N GLN A 27 0.18 26.55 -13.34
CA GLN A 27 0.06 27.96 -13.01
C GLN A 27 -0.96 28.21 -11.90
N TRP A 28 -2.13 27.55 -11.98
CA TRP A 28 -3.15 27.67 -10.95
C TRP A 28 -2.62 27.34 -9.55
N VAL A 29 -1.92 26.19 -9.41
CA VAL A 29 -1.35 25.78 -8.12
C VAL A 29 -0.23 26.70 -7.68
N ALA A 30 0.62 27.14 -8.62
CA ALA A 30 1.71 28.07 -8.35
C ALA A 30 1.18 29.39 -7.76
N ASP A 31 0.12 29.94 -8.34
CA ASP A 31 -0.46 31.22 -7.91
C ASP A 31 -1.16 31.11 -6.55
N HIS A 32 -1.94 30.01 -6.33
CA HIS A 32 -2.69 29.84 -5.09
C HIS A 32 -1.82 29.44 -3.89
N LEU A 33 -0.75 28.67 -4.14
CA LEU A 33 0.15 28.21 -3.09
C LEU A 33 1.44 29.03 -2.97
N GLY A 34 1.73 29.93 -3.93
CA GLY A 34 2.96 30.68 -3.98
C GLY A 34 4.18 29.82 -4.31
N ILE A 35 4.00 28.74 -5.09
CA ILE A 35 5.06 27.79 -5.45
C ILE A 35 5.79 28.28 -6.70
N ALA A 36 7.13 28.20 -6.69
CA ALA A 36 7.95 28.47 -7.87
C ALA A 36 8.84 27.27 -8.20
N LEU A 37 8.89 26.90 -9.48
CA LEU A 37 9.89 25.98 -10.02
C LEU A 37 11.09 26.78 -10.51
N GLU A 38 12.28 26.41 -10.09
CA GLU A 38 13.55 27.07 -10.47
C GLU A 38 14.48 26.04 -11.09
N ASP A 39 14.89 26.28 -12.34
CA ASP A 39 15.90 25.45 -13.02
C ASP A 39 17.27 25.62 -12.32
N ALA A 40 18.04 24.53 -12.24
CA ALA A 40 19.41 24.61 -11.80
C ALA A 40 20.26 25.45 -12.78
N PRO A 41 21.21 26.25 -12.29
CA PRO A 41 22.10 26.99 -13.15
C PRO A 41 22.85 26.09 -14.15
N ALA A 42 22.97 26.53 -15.38
CA ALA A 42 23.77 25.83 -16.39
C ALA A 42 25.23 25.74 -15.90
N GLY A 43 25.71 24.52 -15.61
CA GLY A 43 27.06 24.26 -15.14
C GLY A 43 27.22 23.91 -13.67
N SER A 44 26.14 23.78 -12.86
CA SER A 44 26.22 23.18 -11.54
C SER A 44 26.43 21.66 -11.72
N GLY A 45 27.68 21.22 -11.81
CA GLY A 45 28.05 19.87 -12.13
C GLY A 45 27.68 18.91 -11.02
N ASP A 46 26.93 17.92 -11.41
CA ASP A 46 26.92 16.52 -10.97
C ASP A 46 25.84 15.73 -11.73
N ALA A 47 24.82 16.40 -12.29
CA ALA A 47 23.95 15.79 -13.26
C ALA A 47 24.54 16.04 -14.66
N LEU A 48 24.75 14.99 -15.46
CA LEU A 48 25.03 15.15 -16.88
C LEU A 48 23.77 15.69 -17.58
N THR A 49 23.43 16.95 -17.28
CA THR A 49 22.43 17.70 -18.02
C THR A 49 23.11 18.19 -19.29
N GLY A 50 23.03 17.36 -20.34
CA GLY A 50 23.58 17.74 -21.64
C GLY A 50 22.92 19.00 -22.17
N GLY A 51 23.67 20.10 -22.15
CA GLY A 51 23.21 21.43 -22.58
C GLY A 51 23.08 21.64 -24.08
N ASP A 52 23.28 20.62 -24.95
CA ASP A 52 23.45 20.87 -26.36
C ASP A 52 22.61 20.06 -27.36
N ALA A 53 21.57 19.37 -26.97
CA ALA A 53 20.82 18.54 -27.91
C ALA A 53 19.32 18.84 -28.07
N LEU A 54 18.82 19.98 -27.60
CA LEU A 54 17.44 20.39 -27.88
C LEU A 54 17.30 21.30 -29.13
N THR A 55 18.41 21.63 -29.82
CA THR A 55 18.40 22.48 -31.01
C THR A 55 18.78 21.77 -32.31
N GLY A 56 18.92 20.45 -32.29
CA GLY A 56 19.14 19.62 -33.48
C GLY A 56 17.85 18.94 -33.92
N ASP A 57 17.28 19.43 -35.00
CA ASP A 57 16.08 18.97 -35.70
C ASP A 57 14.73 19.42 -35.12
N GLY A 58 14.14 20.34 -35.83
CA GLY A 58 12.89 21.03 -35.47
C GLY A 58 11.71 20.09 -35.40
N GLY A 59 11.22 19.81 -34.18
CA GLY A 59 10.07 18.96 -33.99
C GLY A 59 9.52 19.01 -32.57
N VAL A 60 8.76 20.08 -32.24
CA VAL A 60 7.54 20.03 -31.45
C VAL A 60 7.63 19.71 -29.94
N TRP A 61 7.97 20.71 -29.14
CA TRP A 61 7.48 20.80 -27.75
C TRP A 61 6.36 21.84 -27.58
N GLY A 62 5.74 22.24 -28.67
CA GLY A 62 4.58 23.13 -28.65
C GLY A 62 3.56 22.64 -29.67
N GLY A 63 2.31 22.47 -29.28
CA GLY A 63 1.21 22.29 -30.19
C GLY A 63 1.11 23.48 -31.13
N GLY A 64 1.32 23.25 -32.42
CA GLY A 64 0.84 24.07 -33.55
C GLY A 64 1.67 25.29 -33.89
N GLY A 65 2.44 25.22 -34.98
CA GLY A 65 2.55 26.24 -36.02
C GLY A 65 3.57 27.38 -35.82
N GLY A 66 4.54 27.48 -36.72
CA GLY A 66 5.10 28.73 -37.20
C GLY A 66 6.59 28.96 -36.87
N ALA A 67 7.43 28.80 -37.88
CA ALA A 67 8.83 29.19 -37.90
C ALA A 67 9.00 30.71 -37.75
N ALA A 68 9.85 31.16 -36.83
CA ALA A 68 10.62 32.39 -36.99
C ALA A 68 11.92 32.30 -36.18
N GLY A 69 13.04 32.36 -36.87
CA GLY A 69 14.34 32.43 -36.27
C GLY A 69 14.60 33.77 -35.60
N GLY A 70 15.42 33.73 -34.53
CA GLY A 70 16.00 34.94 -34.00
C GLY A 70 16.37 34.86 -32.54
N ALA A 71 17.66 34.98 -32.25
CA ALA A 71 18.28 35.43 -31.01
C ALA A 71 18.16 34.55 -29.76
N GLY A 72 19.29 33.93 -29.34
CA GLY A 72 19.51 33.33 -28.03
C GLY A 72 19.28 34.29 -26.88
N GLY A 73 18.06 34.30 -26.38
CA GLY A 73 17.70 34.85 -25.08
C GLY A 73 17.81 33.76 -24.04
N ALA A 74 18.42 34.06 -22.87
CA ALA A 74 18.45 33.21 -21.72
C ALA A 74 17.01 32.75 -21.38
N ALA A 75 16.75 31.42 -21.41
CA ALA A 75 15.48 30.86 -21.02
C ALA A 75 15.11 31.36 -19.62
N GLY A 76 13.88 31.79 -19.42
CA GLY A 76 13.38 32.28 -18.14
C GLY A 76 13.55 31.23 -17.05
N ALA A 77 13.73 31.68 -15.82
CA ALA A 77 13.91 30.80 -14.67
C ALA A 77 12.73 29.83 -14.57
N GLY A 78 12.99 28.49 -14.60
CA GLY A 78 12.01 27.42 -14.51
C GLY A 78 11.39 26.96 -15.82
N GLU A 79 11.79 27.45 -16.99
CA GLU A 79 11.19 27.10 -18.29
C GLU A 79 11.37 25.62 -18.65
N ARG A 80 12.52 25.01 -18.33
CA ARG A 80 12.80 23.57 -18.62
C ARG A 80 11.93 22.69 -17.75
N LEU A 81 11.88 22.95 -16.44
CA LEU A 81 11.03 22.20 -15.51
C LEU A 81 9.55 22.34 -15.85
N ARG A 82 9.08 23.54 -16.20
CA ARG A 82 7.68 23.77 -16.61
C ARG A 82 7.30 23.02 -17.88
N GLY A 83 8.24 22.78 -18.78
CA GLY A 83 8.02 21.93 -19.96
C GLY A 83 7.79 20.46 -19.60
N LEU A 84 8.42 19.96 -18.56
CA LEU A 84 8.34 18.57 -18.12
C LEU A 84 7.27 18.33 -17.05
N LEU A 85 6.94 19.34 -16.26
CA LEU A 85 6.09 19.23 -15.07
C LEU A 85 4.92 20.20 -15.11
N GLY A 86 3.76 19.73 -14.72
CA GLY A 86 2.64 20.50 -14.22
C GLY A 86 2.51 20.36 -12.70
N LEU A 87 1.50 21.01 -12.10
CA LEU A 87 1.23 20.93 -10.67
C LEU A 87 -0.23 20.55 -10.43
N ALA A 88 -0.47 19.79 -9.36
CA ALA A 88 -1.78 19.50 -8.82
C ALA A 88 -1.78 19.60 -7.29
N LEU A 89 -2.95 19.79 -6.67
CA LEU A 89 -3.13 19.70 -5.24
C LEU A 89 -3.13 18.22 -4.80
N ARG A 90 -2.36 17.92 -3.79
CA ARG A 90 -2.30 16.57 -3.24
C ARG A 90 -3.20 16.44 -2.02
N ARG A 91 -4.08 15.44 -2.03
CA ARG A 91 -4.82 15.02 -0.83
C ARG A 91 -3.88 14.31 0.14
N ASN A 92 -2.82 14.97 0.54
CA ASN A 92 -1.82 14.39 1.43
C ASN A 92 -1.42 15.43 2.47
N PRO A 93 -1.53 15.10 3.76
CA PRO A 93 -1.19 16.06 4.81
C PRO A 93 0.30 16.41 4.89
N ARG A 94 1.19 15.77 4.13
CA ARG A 94 2.64 16.04 4.15
C ARG A 94 3.12 16.89 2.98
N ARG A 95 2.37 16.94 1.87
CA ARG A 95 2.72 17.74 0.68
C ARG A 95 1.47 18.41 0.14
N ALA A 96 1.48 19.72 0.04
CA ALA A 96 0.38 20.50 -0.50
C ALA A 96 0.22 20.31 -2.02
N HIS A 97 1.31 19.99 -2.71
CA HIS A 97 1.38 19.89 -4.17
C HIS A 97 1.92 18.53 -4.62
N LEU A 98 1.57 18.17 -5.83
CA LEU A 98 2.11 17.06 -6.59
C LEU A 98 2.79 17.61 -7.83
N LEU A 99 4.02 17.18 -8.10
CA LEU A 99 4.64 17.36 -9.40
C LEU A 99 4.03 16.35 -10.37
N VAL A 100 3.46 16.84 -11.46
CA VAL A 100 2.76 16.02 -12.45
C VAL A 100 3.58 15.98 -13.71
N SER A 101 4.15 14.83 -14.04
CA SER A 101 4.95 14.69 -15.26
C SER A 101 4.07 14.80 -16.51
N ASN A 102 4.47 15.72 -17.41
CA ASN A 102 3.86 15.87 -18.73
C ASN A 102 4.36 14.83 -19.75
N VAL A 103 5.41 14.05 -19.41
CA VAL A 103 6.09 13.14 -20.33
C VAL A 103 6.08 11.67 -19.85
N LEU A 104 5.30 11.35 -18.82
CA LEU A 104 5.19 9.98 -18.28
C LEU A 104 3.92 9.24 -18.76
N GLY A 105 2.87 9.99 -19.10
CA GLY A 105 1.60 9.37 -19.50
C GLY A 105 0.76 8.79 -18.36
N LYS A 106 1.10 9.09 -17.08
CA LYS A 106 0.36 8.54 -15.94
C LYS A 106 -0.90 9.34 -15.58
N HIS A 107 -0.76 10.64 -15.42
CA HIS A 107 -1.87 11.53 -15.04
C HIS A 107 -2.37 12.40 -16.22
N VAL A 108 -1.49 12.60 -17.19
CA VAL A 108 -1.78 13.42 -18.38
C VAL A 108 -1.64 12.55 -19.62
N PRO A 109 -2.74 12.29 -20.37
CA PRO A 109 -2.66 11.59 -21.64
C PRO A 109 -1.72 12.28 -22.61
N GLN A 110 -0.68 11.59 -23.08
CA GLN A 110 0.39 12.17 -23.89
C GLN A 110 0.60 11.37 -25.17
N ARG A 111 1.18 11.99 -26.21
CA ARG A 111 1.59 11.29 -27.43
C ARG A 111 2.60 10.18 -27.09
N PRO A 112 2.41 8.95 -27.59
CA PRO A 112 3.31 7.81 -27.25
C PRO A 112 4.77 8.12 -27.53
N ALA A 113 5.09 8.73 -28.67
CA ALA A 113 6.46 9.09 -29.04
C ALA A 113 7.15 10.06 -28.07
N ILE A 114 6.38 10.93 -27.36
CA ILE A 114 6.93 11.83 -26.35
C ILE A 114 7.29 11.03 -25.10
N VAL A 115 6.39 10.16 -24.64
CA VAL A 115 6.59 9.31 -23.46
C VAL A 115 7.75 8.36 -23.67
N TYR A 116 7.71 7.58 -24.75
CA TYR A 116 8.75 6.63 -25.08
C TYR A 116 10.09 7.31 -25.36
N GLY A 117 10.10 8.37 -26.18
CA GLY A 117 11.30 9.12 -26.52
C GLY A 117 11.98 9.80 -25.32
N ALA A 118 11.26 10.15 -24.25
CA ALA A 118 11.87 10.68 -23.02
C ALA A 118 12.73 9.60 -22.34
N GLY A 119 12.23 8.37 -22.22
CA GLY A 119 12.98 7.26 -21.66
C GLY A 119 14.15 6.82 -22.53
N VAL A 120 13.94 6.70 -23.85
CA VAL A 120 15.01 6.34 -24.81
C VAL A 120 16.17 7.31 -24.72
N ARG A 121 15.92 8.63 -24.72
CA ARG A 121 17.01 9.64 -24.59
C ARG A 121 17.78 9.51 -23.27
N LEU A 122 17.10 9.17 -22.18
CA LEU A 122 17.78 8.90 -20.91
C LEU A 122 18.68 7.66 -21.02
N GLY A 123 18.19 6.59 -21.65
CA GLY A 123 18.96 5.37 -21.91
C GLY A 123 20.18 5.60 -22.78
N GLU A 124 20.06 6.41 -23.83
CA GLU A 124 21.17 6.82 -24.70
C GLU A 124 22.25 7.59 -23.91
N ARG A 125 21.83 8.47 -22.98
CA ARG A 125 22.77 9.17 -22.08
C ARG A 125 23.47 8.19 -21.12
N VAL A 126 22.75 7.20 -20.58
CA VAL A 126 23.35 6.13 -19.77
C VAL A 126 24.37 5.37 -20.59
N ARG A 127 24.06 5.00 -21.85
CA ARG A 127 24.98 4.31 -22.74
C ARG A 127 26.23 5.16 -23.04
N ALA A 128 26.05 6.46 -23.29
CA ALA A 128 27.16 7.38 -23.49
C ALA A 128 28.07 7.51 -22.25
N LEU A 129 27.46 7.51 -21.03
CA LEU A 129 28.19 7.56 -19.77
C LEU A 129 28.98 6.27 -19.49
N LEU A 130 28.39 5.11 -19.78
CA LEU A 130 28.97 3.79 -19.47
C LEU A 130 29.92 3.29 -20.55
N GLY A 131 29.66 3.65 -21.81
CA GLY A 131 30.25 2.98 -23.00
C GLY A 131 29.68 1.57 -23.20
N ASP A 132 29.77 1.03 -24.41
CA ASP A 132 29.12 -0.21 -24.82
C ASP A 132 29.54 -1.43 -23.99
N THR A 133 30.78 -1.50 -23.53
CA THR A 133 31.29 -2.62 -22.73
C THR A 133 30.62 -2.69 -21.35
N GLN A 134 30.47 -1.57 -20.69
CA GLN A 134 29.80 -1.53 -19.38
C GLN A 134 28.28 -1.61 -19.53
N ALA A 135 27.73 -0.99 -20.57
CA ALA A 135 26.31 -1.03 -20.89
C ALA A 135 25.82 -2.48 -21.15
N ALA A 136 26.61 -3.31 -21.83
CA ALA A 136 26.29 -4.72 -22.07
C ALA A 136 26.33 -5.61 -20.81
N ARG A 137 26.95 -5.13 -19.72
CA ARG A 137 26.99 -5.81 -18.41
C ARG A 137 26.02 -5.23 -17.42
N ALA A 138 25.35 -4.12 -17.77
CA ALA A 138 24.42 -3.42 -16.90
C ALA A 138 23.08 -4.17 -16.77
N VAL A 139 22.38 -3.91 -15.68
CA VAL A 139 20.97 -4.26 -15.48
C VAL A 139 20.21 -2.98 -15.22
N VAL A 140 19.07 -2.80 -15.88
CA VAL A 140 18.18 -1.67 -15.61
C VAL A 140 17.07 -2.11 -14.66
N LEU A 141 16.89 -1.39 -13.55
CA LEU A 141 15.87 -1.63 -12.54
C LEU A 141 14.94 -0.43 -12.45
N GLY A 142 13.67 -0.61 -12.83
CA GLY A 142 12.61 0.41 -12.66
C GLY A 142 11.81 0.23 -11.38
N TYR A 143 11.34 1.33 -10.81
CA TYR A 143 10.50 1.30 -9.62
C TYR A 143 9.01 1.22 -9.97
N ALA A 144 8.30 0.27 -9.37
CA ALA A 144 6.84 0.22 -9.44
C ALA A 144 6.23 1.29 -8.50
N GLU A 145 5.09 1.88 -8.82
CA GLU A 145 4.29 1.68 -10.03
C GLU A 145 4.78 2.58 -11.18
N THR A 146 5.28 3.77 -10.86
CA THR A 146 5.40 4.93 -11.74
C THR A 146 6.48 4.77 -12.81
N ALA A 147 7.60 4.15 -12.46
CA ALA A 147 8.74 4.06 -13.37
C ALA A 147 8.83 2.73 -14.16
N THR A 148 7.78 1.89 -14.15
CA THR A 148 7.82 0.62 -14.90
C THR A 148 7.93 0.83 -16.41
N GLY A 149 7.14 1.73 -16.98
CA GLY A 149 7.23 2.09 -18.41
C GLY A 149 8.47 2.92 -18.75
N LEU A 150 8.81 3.87 -17.87
CA LEU A 150 10.00 4.72 -18.05
C LEU A 150 11.29 3.89 -18.03
N GLY A 151 11.44 3.02 -17.02
CA GLY A 151 12.63 2.16 -16.88
C GLY A 151 12.80 1.23 -18.05
N HIS A 152 11.70 0.71 -18.60
CA HIS A 152 11.74 -0.12 -19.81
C HIS A 152 12.21 0.69 -21.03
N SER A 153 11.67 1.91 -21.21
CA SER A 153 12.10 2.81 -22.30
C SER A 153 13.56 3.24 -22.15
N VAL A 154 14.07 3.38 -20.92
CA VAL A 154 15.49 3.61 -20.63
C VAL A 154 16.34 2.40 -21.04
N ALA A 155 15.89 1.18 -20.75
CA ALA A 155 16.57 -0.04 -21.18
C ALA A 155 16.62 -0.16 -22.71
N ASP A 156 15.57 0.26 -23.40
CA ASP A 156 15.54 0.30 -24.86
C ASP A 156 16.55 1.30 -25.43
N GLY A 157 16.66 2.48 -24.85
CA GLY A 157 17.68 3.48 -25.24
C GLY A 157 19.11 3.03 -24.95
N LEU A 158 19.32 2.30 -23.85
CA LEU A 158 20.59 1.65 -23.51
C LEU A 158 20.91 0.50 -24.49
N ALA A 159 19.89 -0.18 -25.00
CA ALA A 159 19.87 -1.18 -26.06
C ALA A 159 20.54 -2.53 -25.76
N LEU A 160 21.45 -2.62 -24.79
CA LEU A 160 22.31 -3.79 -24.54
C LEU A 160 22.00 -4.49 -23.21
N ALA A 161 21.24 -3.85 -22.32
CA ALA A 161 20.97 -4.33 -20.97
C ALA A 161 19.58 -4.98 -20.86
N PRO A 162 19.42 -6.04 -20.06
CA PRO A 162 18.12 -6.53 -19.65
C PRO A 162 17.44 -5.55 -18.69
N TYR A 163 16.13 -5.58 -18.70
CA TYR A 163 15.27 -4.80 -17.84
C TYR A 163 14.59 -5.65 -16.77
N LEU A 164 14.54 -5.14 -15.55
CA LEU A 164 13.76 -5.67 -14.43
C LEU A 164 12.99 -4.50 -13.81
N HIS A 165 11.78 -4.74 -13.28
CA HIS A 165 11.18 -3.76 -12.39
C HIS A 165 10.74 -4.40 -11.07
N SER A 166 10.74 -3.60 -10.03
CA SER A 166 10.13 -4.01 -8.78
C SER A 166 8.61 -4.14 -8.98
N THR A 167 7.97 -4.93 -8.15
CA THR A 167 6.51 -5.08 -8.17
C THR A 167 5.96 -5.02 -6.76
N ARG A 168 4.74 -4.55 -6.63
CA ARG A 168 3.96 -4.61 -5.39
C ARG A 168 3.04 -5.84 -5.35
N ARG A 169 3.04 -6.65 -6.43
CA ARG A 169 2.20 -7.83 -6.58
C ARG A 169 2.99 -9.10 -6.36
N PRO A 170 2.73 -9.87 -5.29
CA PRO A 170 3.32 -11.21 -5.17
C PRO A 170 2.77 -12.11 -6.28
N VAL A 171 3.64 -12.93 -6.86
CA VAL A 171 3.27 -13.92 -7.89
C VAL A 171 3.36 -15.30 -7.27
N ALA A 172 2.26 -16.04 -7.31
CA ALA A 172 2.19 -17.39 -6.74
C ALA A 172 3.27 -18.31 -7.34
N GLY A 173 4.02 -18.98 -6.49
CA GLY A 173 5.09 -19.90 -6.90
C GLY A 173 6.43 -19.24 -7.25
N VAL A 174 6.54 -17.91 -7.24
CA VAL A 174 7.79 -17.18 -7.49
C VAL A 174 8.34 -16.61 -6.18
N ARG A 175 9.59 -16.97 -5.84
CA ARG A 175 10.24 -16.47 -4.63
C ARG A 175 10.95 -15.14 -4.90
N PRO A 176 10.77 -14.11 -4.04
CA PRO A 176 11.53 -12.86 -4.15
C PRO A 176 13.03 -13.11 -3.96
N VAL A 177 13.83 -12.54 -4.85
CA VAL A 177 15.30 -12.51 -4.71
C VAL A 177 15.73 -11.40 -3.75
N GLY A 178 14.89 -10.38 -3.57
CA GLY A 178 15.11 -9.26 -2.66
C GLY A 178 13.85 -8.39 -2.61
N GLY A 179 13.87 -7.43 -1.71
CA GLY A 179 12.83 -6.41 -1.59
C GLY A 179 13.39 -5.22 -0.84
N PHE A 180 12.78 -4.04 -1.01
CA PHE A 180 13.12 -2.81 -0.31
C PHE A 180 11.86 -2.01 -0.03
N GLU A 181 11.92 -1.14 0.96
CA GLU A 181 10.80 -0.29 1.36
C GLU A 181 10.97 1.13 0.83
N GLU A 182 9.88 1.75 0.45
CA GLU A 182 9.81 3.14 0.04
C GLU A 182 9.53 4.02 1.27
N GLU A 183 10.43 4.94 1.60
CA GLU A 183 10.35 5.74 2.85
C GLU A 183 9.24 6.80 2.83
N HIS A 184 8.68 7.10 1.67
CA HIS A 184 7.69 8.17 1.46
C HIS A 184 6.28 7.70 1.13
N SER A 185 6.12 6.45 0.74
CA SER A 185 4.84 5.78 0.61
C SER A 185 4.73 4.76 1.74
N HIS A 186 3.74 4.94 2.61
CA HIS A 186 3.57 4.08 3.77
C HIS A 186 3.36 2.61 3.34
N ALA A 187 4.38 1.78 3.60
CA ALA A 187 4.33 0.32 3.63
C ALA A 187 3.91 -0.40 2.34
N SER A 188 4.55 -0.14 1.21
CA SER A 188 4.59 -1.13 0.14
C SER A 188 6.01 -1.63 -0.02
N SER A 189 6.27 -2.86 0.41
CA SER A 189 7.52 -3.53 0.11
C SER A 189 7.59 -3.79 -1.40
N HIS A 190 8.61 -3.26 -2.04
CA HIS A 190 8.92 -3.59 -3.42
C HIS A 190 9.55 -4.98 -3.47
N LEU A 191 8.97 -5.88 -4.25
CA LEU A 191 9.49 -7.21 -4.47
C LEU A 191 10.31 -7.24 -5.77
N LEU A 192 11.41 -7.96 -5.76
CA LEU A 192 12.19 -8.26 -6.95
C LEU A 192 12.01 -9.75 -7.27
N LEU A 193 11.33 -10.03 -8.39
CA LEU A 193 10.90 -11.37 -8.80
C LEU A 193 11.54 -11.80 -10.12
N PRO A 194 12.87 -11.70 -10.33
CA PRO A 194 13.48 -12.14 -11.57
C PRO A 194 13.30 -13.65 -11.78
N GLU A 195 13.01 -14.07 -13.01
CA GLU A 195 12.97 -15.48 -13.39
C GLU A 195 14.32 -16.15 -13.13
N HIS A 196 15.39 -15.43 -13.44
CA HIS A 196 16.78 -15.84 -13.23
C HIS A 196 17.40 -14.99 -12.12
N PRO A 197 17.53 -15.50 -10.87
CA PRO A 197 18.10 -14.78 -9.75
C PRO A 197 19.50 -14.20 -10.01
N GLU A 198 20.29 -14.87 -10.87
CA GLU A 198 21.62 -14.47 -11.33
C GLU A 198 21.61 -13.15 -12.12
N LEU A 199 20.48 -12.70 -12.61
CA LEU A 199 20.34 -11.40 -13.24
C LEU A 199 20.84 -10.26 -12.34
N LEU A 200 20.56 -10.34 -11.04
CA LEU A 200 21.02 -9.37 -10.05
C LEU A 200 22.41 -9.69 -9.47
N ALA A 201 22.91 -10.90 -9.63
CA ALA A 201 24.19 -11.33 -9.05
C ALA A 201 25.42 -10.89 -9.85
N GLY A 202 25.26 -10.27 -11.02
CA GLY A 202 26.35 -9.74 -11.83
C GLY A 202 27.08 -8.56 -11.18
N ASP A 203 28.31 -8.32 -11.60
CA ASP A 203 29.19 -7.24 -11.17
C ASP A 203 29.14 -5.97 -12.05
N GLY A 204 28.34 -5.98 -13.11
CA GLY A 204 28.12 -4.82 -13.98
C GLY A 204 27.35 -3.68 -13.30
N PRO A 205 27.30 -2.50 -13.91
CA PRO A 205 26.56 -1.36 -13.37
C PRO A 205 25.07 -1.70 -13.14
N LEU A 206 24.49 -1.20 -12.04
CA LEU A 206 23.04 -1.22 -11.83
C LEU A 206 22.49 0.16 -12.15
N VAL A 207 21.55 0.21 -13.10
CA VAL A 207 20.86 1.44 -13.51
C VAL A 207 19.49 1.46 -12.87
N LEU A 208 19.27 2.39 -11.92
CA LEU A 208 18.04 2.53 -11.15
C LEU A 208 17.21 3.67 -11.72
N VAL A 209 15.97 3.39 -12.12
CA VAL A 209 15.12 4.37 -12.82
C VAL A 209 13.89 4.69 -12.00
N ASP A 210 13.70 6.00 -11.74
CA ASP A 210 12.51 6.56 -11.11
C ASP A 210 11.94 7.73 -11.94
N ASP A 211 10.73 8.19 -11.68
CA ASP A 211 10.16 9.32 -12.41
C ASP A 211 10.65 10.67 -11.87
N GLU A 212 10.78 10.81 -10.56
CA GLU A 212 11.20 12.03 -9.88
C GLU A 212 12.25 11.72 -8.81
N PHE A 213 13.37 12.39 -8.85
CA PHE A 213 14.41 12.26 -7.84
C PHE A 213 14.34 13.43 -6.87
N SER A 214 13.53 13.33 -5.81
CA SER A 214 13.27 14.41 -4.86
C SER A 214 14.24 14.42 -3.69
N THR A 215 14.23 13.43 -2.79
CA THR A 215 15.21 13.28 -1.70
C THR A 215 16.23 12.20 -1.99
N GLY A 216 15.89 11.25 -2.84
CA GLY A 216 16.73 10.12 -3.22
C GLY A 216 16.80 8.99 -2.20
N ARG A 217 16.04 9.05 -1.10
CA ARG A 217 16.13 8.06 -0.02
C ARG A 217 15.73 6.66 -0.46
N THR A 218 14.66 6.51 -1.23
CA THR A 218 14.23 5.21 -1.76
C THR A 218 15.32 4.55 -2.59
N VAL A 219 15.94 5.32 -3.48
CA VAL A 219 17.05 4.84 -4.32
C VAL A 219 18.26 4.47 -3.47
N LEU A 220 18.62 5.30 -2.48
CA LEU A 220 19.73 5.03 -1.56
C LEU A 220 19.49 3.74 -0.76
N ASN A 221 18.31 3.58 -0.16
CA ASN A 221 17.93 2.36 0.55
C ASN A 221 18.02 1.12 -0.35
N THR A 222 17.56 1.24 -1.61
CA THR A 222 17.66 0.15 -2.58
C THR A 222 19.12 -0.19 -2.89
N ILE A 223 19.96 0.82 -3.12
CA ILE A 223 21.39 0.62 -3.37
C ILE A 223 22.03 -0.09 -2.17
N GLU A 224 21.80 0.37 -0.95
CA GLU A 224 22.35 -0.23 0.26
C GLU A 224 21.91 -1.68 0.46
N VAL A 225 20.63 -1.98 0.26
CA VAL A 225 20.08 -3.35 0.39
C VAL A 225 20.68 -4.28 -0.66
N LEU A 226 20.71 -3.84 -1.92
CA LEU A 226 21.25 -4.65 -3.01
C LEU A 226 22.77 -4.78 -2.93
N HIS A 227 23.49 -3.72 -2.53
CA HIS A 227 24.94 -3.75 -2.40
C HIS A 227 25.42 -4.75 -1.33
N ARG A 228 24.72 -4.87 -0.22
CA ARG A 228 25.02 -5.87 0.83
C ARG A 228 24.97 -7.32 0.29
N ARG A 229 24.06 -7.59 -0.64
CA ARG A 229 23.87 -8.93 -1.20
C ARG A 229 24.62 -9.15 -2.50
N PHE A 230 24.66 -8.13 -3.33
CA PHE A 230 25.23 -8.12 -4.67
C PHE A 230 26.06 -6.84 -4.85
N PRO A 231 27.27 -6.76 -4.23
CA PRO A 231 28.08 -5.55 -4.28
C PRO A 231 28.49 -5.22 -5.71
N ARG A 232 28.46 -3.94 -6.05
CA ARG A 232 28.81 -3.40 -7.35
C ARG A 232 29.67 -2.16 -7.20
N ASP A 233 30.60 -1.96 -8.13
CA ASP A 233 31.47 -0.77 -8.10
C ASP A 233 30.76 0.48 -8.64
N ARG A 234 29.63 0.31 -9.35
CA ARG A 234 28.96 1.43 -10.02
C ARG A 234 27.44 1.29 -10.04
N TYR A 235 26.79 2.39 -9.69
CA TYR A 235 25.35 2.61 -9.79
C TYR A 235 25.08 3.83 -10.66
N VAL A 236 24.01 3.81 -11.46
CA VAL A 236 23.55 4.96 -12.24
C VAL A 236 22.09 5.21 -11.87
N VAL A 237 21.80 6.36 -11.31
CA VAL A 237 20.44 6.79 -11.00
C VAL A 237 19.91 7.59 -12.19
N VAL A 238 18.71 7.26 -12.65
CA VAL A 238 18.06 7.90 -13.79
C VAL A 238 16.68 8.39 -13.41
N ALA A 239 16.37 9.64 -13.71
CA ALA A 239 15.04 10.21 -13.48
C ALA A 239 14.66 11.21 -14.58
N LEU A 240 13.37 11.53 -14.70
CA LEU A 240 12.94 12.63 -15.57
C LEU A 240 13.43 13.97 -15.03
N VAL A 241 13.35 14.15 -13.71
CA VAL A 241 13.75 15.39 -13.05
C VAL A 241 14.55 15.13 -11.76
N ASP A 242 15.62 15.89 -11.52
CA ASP A 242 16.36 15.93 -10.25
C ASP A 242 15.99 17.19 -9.46
N MET A 243 15.22 16.98 -8.41
CA MET A 243 14.70 18.04 -7.53
C MET A 243 15.37 18.07 -6.15
N ARG A 244 16.54 17.42 -5.99
CA ARG A 244 17.25 17.32 -4.71
C ARG A 244 17.80 18.64 -4.21
N SER A 245 17.72 18.79 -2.90
CA SER A 245 18.46 19.88 -2.21
C SER A 245 19.98 19.63 -2.19
N ALA A 246 20.75 20.63 -1.83
CA ALA A 246 22.19 20.48 -1.62
C ALA A 246 22.52 19.46 -0.51
N ALA A 247 21.66 19.38 0.52
CA ALA A 247 21.82 18.42 1.61
C ALA A 247 21.61 16.98 1.15
N ASP A 248 20.60 16.75 0.29
CA ASP A 248 20.30 15.40 -0.26
C ASP A 248 21.43 14.96 -1.22
N ARG A 249 22.00 15.87 -1.99
CA ARG A 249 23.19 15.58 -2.83
C ARG A 249 24.39 15.16 -1.98
N ALA A 250 24.69 15.91 -0.92
CA ALA A 250 25.75 15.56 0.01
C ALA A 250 25.50 14.21 0.72
N GLN A 251 24.23 13.84 0.95
CA GLN A 251 23.87 12.52 1.50
C GLN A 251 24.22 11.40 0.51
N LEU A 252 23.88 11.55 -0.75
CA LEU A 252 24.22 10.58 -1.80
C LEU A 252 25.73 10.33 -1.87
N GLU A 253 26.53 11.41 -1.83
CA GLU A 253 28.01 11.32 -1.85
C GLU A 253 28.54 10.56 -0.62
N ARG A 254 27.99 10.82 0.57
CA ARG A 254 28.39 10.12 1.80
C ARG A 254 28.08 8.61 1.71
N VAL A 255 26.90 8.24 1.24
CA VAL A 255 26.53 6.85 1.06
C VAL A 255 27.42 6.18 0.03
N ALA A 256 27.62 6.78 -1.12
CA ALA A 256 28.52 6.29 -2.15
C ALA A 256 29.95 6.05 -1.60
N ALA A 257 30.49 6.99 -0.82
CA ALA A 257 31.79 6.83 -0.17
C ALA A 257 31.81 5.68 0.85
N THR A 258 30.74 5.51 1.63
CA THR A 258 30.61 4.42 2.61
C THR A 258 30.57 3.05 1.94
N LEU A 259 29.88 2.94 0.82
CA LEU A 259 29.80 1.70 0.04
C LEU A 259 31.08 1.42 -0.78
N GLY A 260 31.95 2.40 -0.94
CA GLY A 260 33.12 2.30 -1.83
C GLY A 260 32.71 2.19 -3.32
N ALA A 261 31.51 2.63 -3.68
CA ALA A 261 30.96 2.53 -5.02
C ALA A 261 30.76 3.92 -5.64
N ARG A 262 30.81 3.99 -6.96
CA ARG A 262 30.48 5.20 -7.69
C ARG A 262 28.99 5.27 -7.97
N VAL A 263 28.35 6.42 -7.69
CA VAL A 263 26.96 6.68 -8.00
C VAL A 263 26.88 7.88 -8.95
N ASP A 264 26.48 7.63 -10.19
CA ASP A 264 26.22 8.67 -11.20
C ASP A 264 24.74 9.00 -11.26
N LEU A 265 24.38 10.23 -11.64
CA LEU A 265 22.98 10.63 -11.84
C LEU A 265 22.77 11.22 -13.22
N ILE A 266 21.67 10.82 -13.88
CA ILE A 266 21.22 11.33 -15.18
C ILE A 266 19.77 11.78 -15.06
N ALA A 267 19.47 13.01 -15.48
CA ALA A 267 18.11 13.53 -15.56
C ALA A 267 17.90 14.37 -16.83
N LEU A 268 16.64 14.56 -17.26
CA LEU A 268 16.32 15.46 -18.37
C LEU A 268 16.44 16.92 -17.94
N ALA A 269 16.04 17.23 -16.71
CA ALA A 269 16.20 18.55 -16.11
C ALA A 269 16.50 18.44 -14.62
N ALA A 270 17.12 19.48 -14.06
CA ALA A 270 17.37 19.59 -12.64
C ALA A 270 16.93 20.98 -12.13
N GLY A 271 16.50 21.04 -10.88
CA GLY A 271 16.12 22.29 -10.23
C GLY A 271 15.59 22.12 -8.83
N THR A 272 14.83 23.10 -8.37
CA THR A 272 14.25 23.11 -7.03
C THR A 272 12.81 23.62 -7.04
N VAL A 273 12.06 23.22 -6.03
CA VAL A 273 10.74 23.78 -5.74
C VAL A 273 10.88 24.75 -4.58
N ARG A 274 10.59 26.02 -4.81
CA ARG A 274 10.52 27.00 -3.73
C ARG A 274 9.13 26.99 -3.13
N LEU A 275 9.04 26.73 -1.84
CA LEU A 275 7.80 26.60 -1.08
C LEU A 275 7.70 27.71 -0.02
N PRO A 276 6.59 28.47 0.06
CA PRO A 276 6.31 29.32 1.21
C PRO A 276 6.17 28.52 2.52
N ALA A 277 6.45 29.16 3.64
CA ALA A 277 6.40 28.51 4.95
C ALA A 277 4.98 27.97 5.30
N ASP A 278 3.95 28.62 4.79
CA ASP A 278 2.53 28.28 5.02
C ASP A 278 1.88 27.45 3.89
N VAL A 279 2.69 26.96 2.92
CA VAL A 279 2.20 26.22 1.73
C VAL A 279 1.30 25.05 2.09
N LEU A 280 1.61 24.36 3.18
CA LEU A 280 0.85 23.19 3.62
C LEU A 280 -0.54 23.56 4.13
N ALA A 281 -0.62 24.60 4.97
CA ALA A 281 -1.91 25.08 5.48
C ALA A 281 -2.78 25.63 4.34
N ARG A 282 -2.20 26.35 3.38
CA ARG A 282 -2.92 26.82 2.19
C ARG A 282 -3.43 25.66 1.35
N GLY A 283 -2.61 24.65 1.09
CA GLY A 283 -2.99 23.49 0.30
C GLY A 283 -4.13 22.69 0.95
N GLN A 284 -4.08 22.51 2.26
CA GLN A 284 -5.16 21.84 3.00
C GLN A 284 -6.46 22.62 2.96
N ALA A 285 -6.40 23.96 3.10
CA ALA A 285 -7.58 24.81 3.01
C ALA A 285 -8.22 24.73 1.62
N LEU A 286 -7.42 24.79 0.54
CA LEU A 286 -7.91 24.67 -0.82
C LEU A 286 -8.52 23.29 -1.11
N VAL A 287 -7.91 22.21 -0.64
CA VAL A 287 -8.49 20.86 -0.79
C VAL A 287 -9.82 20.77 -0.08
N ALA A 288 -9.92 21.25 1.17
CA ALA A 288 -11.16 21.23 1.94
C ALA A 288 -12.27 22.09 1.28
N GLU A 289 -11.92 23.25 0.74
CA GLU A 289 -12.87 24.13 0.02
C GLU A 289 -13.45 23.43 -1.22
N HIS A 290 -12.62 22.81 -2.04
CA HIS A 290 -13.07 22.12 -3.24
C HIS A 290 -13.84 20.83 -2.94
N GLU A 291 -13.50 20.12 -1.85
CA GLU A 291 -14.27 18.95 -1.41
C GLU A 291 -15.64 19.34 -0.87
N ALA A 292 -15.73 20.42 -0.10
CA ALA A 292 -17.01 20.94 0.38
C ALA A 292 -17.91 21.41 -0.77
N ALA A 293 -17.33 22.04 -1.81
CA ALA A 293 -18.06 22.45 -3.01
C ALA A 293 -18.56 21.27 -3.86
N ALA A 294 -17.88 20.12 -3.82
CA ALA A 294 -18.23 18.90 -4.56
C ALA A 294 -19.25 18.01 -3.83
N SER A 295 -19.58 18.29 -2.56
CA SER A 295 -20.54 17.52 -1.77
C SER A 295 -21.98 17.82 -2.20
N PRO A 296 -22.89 16.81 -2.34
CA PRO A 296 -24.25 16.99 -2.85
C PRO A 296 -25.16 17.92 -2.04
N GLU A 297 -24.78 18.24 -0.79
CA GLU A 297 -25.56 19.08 0.11
C GLU A 297 -25.46 20.60 -0.17
N ALA A 298 -24.47 21.05 -0.95
CA ALA A 298 -24.25 22.46 -1.26
C ALA A 298 -25.11 22.99 -2.44
N GLY A 299 -25.79 22.12 -3.19
CA GLY A 299 -26.64 22.46 -4.33
C GLY A 299 -28.07 22.95 -4.00
N GLY A 300 -28.46 22.94 -2.70
CA GLY A 300 -29.82 23.21 -2.25
C GLY A 300 -30.14 24.64 -1.76
N ALA A 301 -29.18 25.54 -1.68
CA ALA A 301 -29.37 26.83 -1.01
C ALA A 301 -29.13 28.05 -1.92
N ARG A 302 -29.85 28.13 -3.06
CA ARG A 302 -30.11 29.42 -3.74
C ARG A 302 -31.36 29.33 -4.60
N ALA A 303 -32.53 29.44 -3.96
CA ALA A 303 -33.74 30.09 -4.52
C ALA A 303 -34.84 30.13 -3.44
N ASP A 304 -35.26 31.33 -3.16
CA ASP A 304 -36.53 31.74 -2.59
C ASP A 304 -36.86 31.50 -1.12
N GLY A 305 -36.73 32.61 -0.37
CA GLY A 305 -37.46 32.84 0.84
C GLY A 305 -38.97 32.94 0.56
N ALA A 306 -39.74 32.16 1.27
CA ALA A 306 -41.00 32.55 1.94
C ALA A 306 -41.79 31.33 2.45
N ARG A 307 -42.13 31.41 3.74
CA ARG A 307 -43.31 30.88 4.43
C ARG A 307 -43.28 29.48 5.05
N ALA A 308 -43.41 29.57 6.33
CA ALA A 308 -43.68 28.58 7.36
C ALA A 308 -44.90 27.68 7.10
N GLY A 309 -44.88 26.51 7.70
CA GLY A 309 -46.02 25.64 7.89
C GLY A 309 -45.62 24.19 8.09
N GLY A 310 -45.60 23.75 9.35
CA GLY A 310 -45.30 22.36 9.69
C GLY A 310 -46.36 21.37 9.24
N VAL A 311 -46.02 20.12 9.25
CA VAL A 311 -46.77 18.96 9.78
C VAL A 311 -45.96 17.67 9.51
N GLU A 312 -45.89 16.84 10.56
CA GLU A 312 -45.37 15.46 10.57
C GLU A 312 -46.11 14.57 9.57
N ALA A 313 -45.46 13.58 8.99
CA ALA A 313 -45.94 12.18 8.94
C ALA A 313 -45.11 11.27 8.03
N GLY A 314 -44.68 10.17 8.58
CA GLY A 314 -45.02 8.84 8.08
C GLY A 314 -44.27 8.29 6.89
N VAL A 315 -43.28 7.43 7.16
CA VAL A 315 -42.72 6.42 6.26
C VAL A 315 -43.79 5.48 5.72
N ARG A 316 -43.92 5.37 4.40
CA ARG A 316 -44.47 4.18 3.72
C ARG A 316 -43.83 3.98 2.34
N ALA A 317 -43.34 2.78 2.15
CA ALA A 317 -42.91 2.26 0.86
C ALA A 317 -44.04 2.26 -0.18
N ALA A 318 -43.73 2.55 -1.43
CA ALA A 318 -44.64 2.37 -2.56
C ALA A 318 -43.89 1.82 -3.77
N GLU A 319 -44.42 0.72 -4.29
CA GLU A 319 -44.08 0.07 -5.57
C GLU A 319 -44.41 0.94 -6.82
N PRO A 320 -43.84 0.59 -8.01
CA PRO A 320 -43.90 1.47 -9.18
C PRO A 320 -45.16 1.27 -9.99
N GLY A 321 -45.91 2.37 -10.19
CA GLY A 321 -47.00 2.47 -11.16
C GLY A 321 -46.58 3.20 -12.42
N VAL A 322 -46.84 2.58 -13.56
CA VAL A 322 -46.67 3.06 -14.94
C VAL A 322 -47.59 4.25 -15.20
N GLN A 323 -47.04 5.36 -15.75
CA GLN A 323 -47.66 6.11 -16.89
C GLN A 323 -46.91 7.41 -17.21
N GLY A 324 -46.70 7.67 -18.51
CA GLY A 324 -46.64 9.01 -19.08
C GLY A 324 -45.38 9.36 -19.88
N ALA A 325 -45.48 9.17 -21.19
CA ALA A 325 -44.55 9.50 -22.25
C ALA A 325 -43.88 10.90 -22.15
N GLY A 326 -42.56 10.92 -22.07
CA GLY A 326 -41.69 12.02 -22.43
C GLY A 326 -40.38 11.36 -22.84
N GLY A 327 -40.15 11.23 -24.16
CA GLY A 327 -39.03 10.48 -24.73
C GLY A 327 -37.68 11.10 -24.36
N VAL A 328 -37.04 10.61 -23.29
CA VAL A 328 -35.62 10.74 -23.10
C VAL A 328 -34.98 9.75 -24.08
N ARG A 329 -34.28 10.26 -25.08
CA ARG A 329 -33.43 9.45 -25.96
C ARG A 329 -32.36 8.85 -25.06
N VAL A 330 -32.54 7.60 -24.64
CA VAL A 330 -31.48 6.78 -24.08
C VAL A 330 -30.55 6.49 -25.24
N SER A 331 -29.42 7.18 -25.30
CA SER A 331 -28.33 6.81 -26.21
C SER A 331 -27.98 5.36 -25.99
N PRO A 332 -27.79 4.55 -27.05
CA PRO A 332 -27.38 3.16 -26.86
C PRO A 332 -26.08 3.13 -26.09
N ARG A 333 -26.07 2.36 -24.99
CA ARG A 333 -24.89 2.19 -24.11
C ARG A 333 -23.76 1.56 -24.94
N VAL A 334 -22.58 2.18 -24.93
CA VAL A 334 -21.39 1.66 -25.61
C VAL A 334 -20.99 0.35 -24.93
N VAL A 335 -20.80 -0.72 -25.73
CA VAL A 335 -20.38 -2.02 -25.24
C VAL A 335 -18.90 -2.21 -25.56
N ALA A 336 -18.10 -2.57 -24.56
CA ALA A 336 -16.70 -2.85 -24.73
C ALA A 336 -16.49 -4.06 -25.64
N ARG A 337 -15.66 -3.91 -26.66
CA ARG A 337 -15.35 -4.96 -27.64
C ARG A 337 -13.95 -5.47 -27.42
N ARG A 338 -13.80 -6.78 -27.22
CA ARG A 338 -12.49 -7.44 -27.06
C ARG A 338 -11.76 -7.52 -28.37
N VAL A 339 -10.46 -7.20 -28.35
CA VAL A 339 -9.53 -7.33 -29.48
C VAL A 339 -8.49 -8.36 -29.15
N ALA A 340 -8.37 -9.41 -29.97
CA ALA A 340 -7.33 -10.41 -29.84
C ALA A 340 -6.03 -9.86 -30.44
N LEU A 341 -5.04 -9.55 -29.59
CA LEU A 341 -3.76 -8.97 -29.99
C LEU A 341 -2.92 -9.95 -30.81
N GLY A 342 -2.95 -11.26 -30.51
CA GLY A 342 -2.02 -12.23 -31.08
C GLY A 342 -0.64 -12.12 -30.42
N TRP A 343 -0.61 -11.93 -29.11
CA TRP A 343 0.60 -11.82 -28.31
C TRP A 343 1.52 -13.03 -28.51
N PRO A 344 2.83 -12.85 -28.75
CA PRO A 344 3.77 -13.94 -28.95
C PRO A 344 3.83 -14.89 -27.75
N ARG A 345 3.85 -16.19 -27.99
CA ARG A 345 3.95 -17.19 -26.91
C ARG A 345 5.29 -17.06 -26.20
N GLY A 346 5.25 -17.09 -24.87
CA GLY A 346 6.44 -17.02 -24.01
C GLY A 346 7.07 -15.63 -23.92
N LEU A 347 6.49 -14.61 -24.55
CA LEU A 347 6.93 -13.24 -24.39
C LEU A 347 6.37 -12.68 -23.08
N PRO A 348 7.23 -12.20 -22.14
CA PRO A 348 6.76 -11.55 -20.92
C PRO A 348 5.89 -10.31 -21.21
N ASP A 349 4.93 -10.05 -20.32
CA ASP A 349 4.05 -8.87 -20.35
C ASP A 349 4.79 -7.58 -19.99
N GLY A 350 5.95 -7.69 -19.34
CA GLY A 350 6.81 -6.59 -18.92
C GLY A 350 8.05 -7.07 -18.19
N GLY A 351 8.71 -6.17 -17.47
CA GLY A 351 9.96 -6.43 -16.78
C GLY A 351 9.85 -7.07 -15.40
N ARG A 352 8.68 -7.49 -14.93
CA ARG A 352 8.49 -8.07 -13.59
C ARG A 352 9.41 -9.25 -13.30
N HIS A 353 9.60 -10.12 -14.28
CA HIS A 353 10.44 -11.33 -14.19
C HIS A 353 11.74 -11.22 -15.01
N GLY A 354 11.99 -10.06 -15.58
CA GLY A 354 13.10 -9.79 -16.49
C GLY A 354 12.64 -9.71 -17.94
N PHE A 355 13.17 -8.73 -18.67
CA PHE A 355 12.89 -8.51 -20.09
C PHE A 355 14.21 -8.28 -20.82
N THR A 356 14.56 -9.21 -21.69
CA THR A 356 15.86 -9.21 -22.38
C THR A 356 15.78 -8.45 -23.69
N PRO A 357 16.92 -8.11 -24.32
CA PRO A 357 16.96 -7.55 -25.67
C PRO A 357 16.27 -8.44 -26.73
N GLU A 358 16.30 -9.77 -26.57
CA GLU A 358 15.61 -10.74 -27.45
C GLU A 358 14.08 -10.64 -27.27
N HIS A 359 13.59 -10.47 -26.04
CA HIS A 359 12.17 -10.22 -25.77
C HIS A 359 11.74 -8.93 -26.45
N ARG A 360 12.55 -7.87 -26.40
CA ARG A 360 12.29 -6.61 -27.07
C ARG A 360 12.18 -6.80 -28.60
N ALA A 361 13.15 -7.46 -29.23
CA ALA A 361 13.10 -7.72 -30.65
C ALA A 361 11.84 -8.51 -31.06
N THR A 362 11.44 -9.49 -30.25
CA THR A 362 10.23 -10.28 -30.45
C THR A 362 8.97 -9.39 -30.39
N LEU A 363 8.87 -8.51 -29.37
CA LEU A 363 7.77 -7.57 -29.26
C LEU A 363 7.72 -6.62 -30.45
N GLU A 364 8.84 -5.99 -30.80
CA GLU A 364 8.94 -5.05 -31.91
C GLU A 364 8.48 -5.65 -33.23
N SER A 365 8.84 -6.91 -33.50
CA SER A 365 8.41 -7.62 -34.70
C SER A 365 6.90 -7.89 -34.73
N ALA A 366 6.25 -8.03 -33.57
CA ALA A 366 4.83 -8.35 -33.47
C ALA A 366 3.92 -7.10 -33.41
N LEU A 367 4.45 -5.95 -32.95
CA LEU A 367 3.68 -4.71 -32.76
C LEU A 367 2.90 -4.26 -33.99
N PRO A 368 3.44 -4.27 -35.24
CA PRO A 368 2.67 -3.82 -36.40
C PRO A 368 1.42 -4.66 -36.67
N ASP A 369 1.45 -5.96 -36.41
CA ASP A 369 0.30 -6.85 -36.58
C ASP A 369 -0.74 -6.61 -35.51
N MET A 370 -0.33 -6.44 -34.26
CA MET A 370 -1.20 -6.12 -33.15
C MET A 370 -1.89 -4.76 -33.38
N ALA A 371 -1.14 -3.76 -33.78
CA ALA A 371 -1.67 -2.42 -34.11
C ALA A 371 -2.69 -2.46 -35.25
N ARG A 372 -2.43 -3.24 -36.31
CA ARG A 372 -3.39 -3.43 -37.42
C ARG A 372 -4.68 -4.07 -36.94
N ARG A 373 -4.63 -5.01 -36.01
CA ARG A 373 -5.86 -5.62 -35.42
C ARG A 373 -6.66 -4.60 -34.63
N ILE A 374 -6.00 -3.73 -33.84
CA ILE A 374 -6.65 -2.63 -33.12
C ILE A 374 -7.25 -1.64 -34.13
N ALA A 375 -6.50 -1.18 -35.13
CA ALA A 375 -6.97 -0.25 -36.15
C ALA A 375 -8.19 -0.81 -36.92
N ALA A 376 -8.15 -2.09 -37.33
CA ALA A 376 -9.28 -2.76 -37.96
C ALA A 376 -10.51 -2.82 -37.04
N ALA A 377 -10.30 -3.00 -35.72
CA ALA A 377 -11.36 -2.99 -34.75
C ALA A 377 -11.95 -1.58 -34.53
N LEU A 378 -11.17 -0.52 -34.63
CA LEU A 378 -11.63 0.87 -34.58
C LEU A 378 -12.53 1.24 -35.78
N HIS A 379 -12.28 0.66 -36.94
CA HIS A 379 -13.06 0.94 -38.16
C HIS A 379 -14.25 0.00 -38.39
N ALA A 380 -14.35 -1.12 -37.65
CA ALA A 380 -15.46 -2.05 -37.81
C ALA A 380 -16.78 -1.50 -37.25
N ASP A 381 -17.84 -1.57 -38.07
CA ASP A 381 -19.17 -1.12 -37.68
C ASP A 381 -19.69 -1.82 -36.42
N ALA A 382 -20.26 -1.04 -35.50
CA ALA A 382 -20.89 -1.56 -34.29
C ALA A 382 -22.12 -2.48 -34.60
N ALA A 383 -22.58 -2.52 -35.84
CA ALA A 383 -23.76 -3.26 -36.30
C ALA A 383 -23.50 -4.74 -36.66
N THR A 384 -22.25 -5.17 -36.81
CA THR A 384 -21.89 -6.54 -37.19
C THR A 384 -21.17 -7.30 -36.07
N GLY A 385 -21.69 -7.28 -34.86
CA GLY A 385 -21.20 -8.11 -33.78
C GLY A 385 -21.62 -9.58 -33.96
N PRO A 386 -20.69 -10.57 -33.84
CA PRO A 386 -21.08 -11.96 -33.69
C PRO A 386 -21.88 -12.13 -32.40
N LYS A 387 -22.97 -12.91 -32.46
CA LYS A 387 -23.76 -13.29 -31.29
C LYS A 387 -22.82 -13.76 -30.18
N ALA A 388 -22.95 -13.16 -29.02
CA ALA A 388 -22.18 -13.50 -27.83
C ALA A 388 -22.27 -14.99 -27.53
N VAL A 389 -21.21 -15.73 -27.77
CA VAL A 389 -21.01 -17.07 -27.19
C VAL A 389 -20.36 -16.82 -25.85
N ARG A 390 -21.14 -17.01 -24.79
CA ARG A 390 -20.60 -17.10 -23.42
C ARG A 390 -19.83 -18.41 -23.32
N THR A 391 -18.55 -18.39 -23.52
CA THR A 391 -17.67 -19.51 -23.15
C THR A 391 -17.19 -19.28 -21.72
N THR A 392 -17.68 -20.10 -20.82
CA THR A 392 -17.13 -20.21 -19.47
C THR A 392 -15.75 -20.89 -19.53
N ALA A 393 -14.86 -20.58 -18.63
CA ALA A 393 -13.48 -21.05 -18.59
C ALA A 393 -13.29 -22.59 -18.61
N VAL A 394 -14.38 -23.35 -18.54
CA VAL A 394 -14.38 -24.83 -18.59
C VAL A 394 -14.28 -25.34 -20.03
N ASP A 395 -14.75 -24.59 -21.04
CA ASP A 395 -14.76 -25.05 -22.45
C ASP A 395 -13.42 -24.82 -23.17
N ALA A 396 -12.54 -24.01 -22.62
CA ALA A 396 -11.23 -23.74 -23.21
C ALA A 396 -10.23 -24.91 -23.07
N VAL A 397 -10.44 -25.78 -22.06
CA VAL A 397 -9.57 -26.96 -21.86
C VAL A 397 -9.98 -28.11 -22.79
N ALA A 398 -11.27 -28.27 -23.08
CA ALA A 398 -11.79 -29.34 -23.93
C ALA A 398 -11.43 -29.15 -25.43
N THR A 399 -11.26 -27.89 -25.89
CA THR A 399 -10.87 -27.59 -27.29
C THR A 399 -9.37 -27.73 -27.55
N ALA A 400 -8.53 -27.65 -26.49
CA ALA A 400 -7.09 -27.85 -26.63
C ALA A 400 -6.70 -29.35 -26.74
N GLU A 401 -7.46 -30.25 -26.09
CA GLU A 401 -7.24 -31.70 -26.19
C GLU A 401 -7.69 -32.29 -27.54
N ALA A 402 -8.73 -31.70 -28.15
CA ALA A 402 -9.21 -32.16 -29.47
C ALA A 402 -8.29 -31.78 -30.63
N ALA A 403 -7.46 -30.72 -30.47
CA ALA A 403 -6.51 -30.29 -31.49
C ALA A 403 -5.18 -31.09 -31.50
N MET A 404 -4.88 -31.79 -30.41
CA MET A 404 -3.64 -32.58 -30.29
C MET A 404 -3.75 -34.03 -30.86
N THR A 405 -4.99 -34.50 -31.18
CA THR A 405 -5.20 -35.87 -31.71
C THR A 405 -5.39 -35.96 -33.24
N ALA A 406 -5.37 -34.81 -33.96
CA ALA A 406 -5.63 -34.78 -35.41
C ALA A 406 -4.37 -34.80 -36.29
N GLU A 407 -3.16 -34.82 -35.76
CA GLU A 407 -1.91 -34.79 -36.56
C GLU A 407 -1.26 -36.15 -36.84
N ALA A 408 -1.96 -37.23 -36.56
CA ALA A 408 -1.37 -38.59 -36.73
C ALA A 408 -1.92 -39.44 -37.88
N THR A 409 -2.74 -38.91 -38.80
CA THR A 409 -3.12 -39.74 -40.00
C THR A 409 -3.11 -38.88 -41.26
N GLY A 410 -2.06 -39.06 -42.02
CA GLY A 410 -1.90 -38.43 -43.32
C GLY A 410 -2.80 -39.09 -44.38
N THR A 411 -3.57 -38.28 -45.07
CA THR A 411 -4.08 -38.58 -46.42
C THR A 411 -4.38 -37.28 -47.18
N PRO A 412 -4.07 -37.14 -48.45
CA PRO A 412 -4.13 -35.88 -49.18
C PRO A 412 -5.50 -35.61 -49.77
N VAL A 413 -5.98 -34.38 -49.66
CA VAL A 413 -7.20 -33.92 -50.33
C VAL A 413 -6.89 -32.92 -51.45
N ALA A 414 -7.56 -33.21 -52.56
CA ALA A 414 -7.41 -32.62 -53.87
C ALA A 414 -7.75 -31.13 -53.94
N THR A 415 -7.03 -30.45 -54.82
CA THR A 415 -7.25 -29.12 -55.35
C THR A 415 -8.59 -28.97 -56.10
N ALA A 416 -9.37 -27.97 -55.73
CA ALA A 416 -10.51 -27.51 -56.49
C ALA A 416 -10.30 -26.06 -56.95
N THR A 417 -10.38 -25.84 -58.22
CA THR A 417 -10.30 -24.60 -58.99
C THR A 417 -11.54 -23.73 -58.82
N PRO A 418 -11.46 -22.40 -58.93
CA PRO A 418 -12.61 -21.53 -58.78
C PRO A 418 -13.39 -21.33 -60.07
N VAL A 419 -14.71 -21.43 -60.01
CA VAL A 419 -15.64 -21.13 -61.11
C VAL A 419 -16.03 -19.65 -61.06
N ALA A 420 -15.93 -18.99 -62.17
CA ALA A 420 -16.37 -17.62 -62.42
C ALA A 420 -17.89 -17.50 -62.36
N ALA A 421 -18.43 -16.45 -61.72
CA ALA A 421 -19.83 -16.09 -61.81
C ALA A 421 -20.01 -14.68 -62.40
N GLU A 422 -20.98 -14.64 -63.28
CA GLU A 422 -21.33 -13.62 -64.22
C GLU A 422 -21.82 -12.29 -63.63
N THR A 423 -21.52 -11.23 -64.34
CA THR A 423 -22.02 -9.88 -64.24
C THR A 423 -23.54 -9.78 -64.44
N ARG A 424 -24.20 -9.07 -63.53
CA ARG A 424 -25.53 -8.41 -63.75
C ARG A 424 -25.50 -7.02 -63.18
N ASP A 425 -25.70 -6.08 -64.12
CA ASP A 425 -25.99 -4.67 -63.85
C ASP A 425 -27.44 -4.54 -63.39
N PRO A 426 -27.74 -3.71 -62.41
CA PRO A 426 -28.96 -2.96 -62.43
C PRO A 426 -28.77 -1.51 -61.99
N ALA A 427 -29.16 -0.65 -62.89
CA ALA A 427 -29.46 0.77 -62.61
C ALA A 427 -30.67 0.98 -61.72
N ALA A 428 -30.54 2.01 -60.87
CA ALA A 428 -31.57 2.78 -60.23
C ALA A 428 -32.40 2.13 -59.09
N HIS A 429 -32.15 2.56 -57.88
CA HIS A 429 -33.19 3.16 -56.98
C HIS A 429 -32.52 3.72 -55.69
N GLY A 430 -32.79 5.00 -55.47
CA GLY A 430 -32.89 5.59 -54.09
C GLY A 430 -31.60 5.74 -53.29
N ALA A 431 -30.92 6.87 -53.41
CA ALA A 431 -29.96 7.34 -52.41
C ALA A 431 -30.71 7.65 -51.08
N ALA A 432 -30.76 6.66 -50.18
CA ALA A 432 -30.97 6.92 -48.76
C ALA A 432 -29.64 7.41 -48.22
N ALA A 433 -29.60 8.61 -47.69
CA ALA A 433 -28.46 9.20 -47.03
C ALA A 433 -27.93 8.22 -45.96
N ARG A 434 -26.83 7.57 -46.23
CA ARG A 434 -26.00 6.92 -45.19
C ARG A 434 -25.53 8.07 -44.31
N GLY A 435 -26.04 8.16 -43.10
CA GLY A 435 -25.52 9.08 -42.11
C GLY A 435 -24.00 8.81 -42.02
N ALA A 436 -23.23 9.87 -42.26
CA ALA A 436 -21.80 9.82 -42.07
C ALA A 436 -21.54 9.37 -40.62
N GLN A 437 -20.87 8.26 -40.44
CA GLN A 437 -20.43 7.86 -39.08
C GLN A 437 -19.44 8.91 -38.60
N PRO A 438 -19.47 9.27 -37.30
CA PRO A 438 -18.49 10.18 -36.77
C PRO A 438 -17.08 9.60 -36.99
N GLU A 439 -16.24 10.38 -37.61
CA GLU A 439 -14.87 10.05 -37.93
C GLU A 439 -14.07 10.03 -36.64
N VAL A 440 -13.32 8.95 -36.36
CA VAL A 440 -12.47 8.87 -35.19
C VAL A 440 -11.30 9.82 -35.39
N SER A 441 -11.20 10.86 -34.57
CA SER A 441 -10.12 11.85 -34.61
C SER A 441 -9.13 11.74 -33.45
N ARG A 442 -9.59 11.21 -32.28
CA ARG A 442 -8.74 11.07 -31.08
C ARG A 442 -8.94 9.71 -30.44
N VAL A 443 -7.85 8.98 -30.23
CA VAL A 443 -7.82 7.66 -29.61
C VAL A 443 -6.98 7.72 -28.34
N LEU A 444 -7.49 7.13 -27.25
CA LEU A 444 -6.71 6.89 -26.03
C LEU A 444 -6.39 5.41 -25.93
N VAL A 445 -5.12 5.08 -25.76
CA VAL A 445 -4.68 3.76 -25.27
C VAL A 445 -4.41 3.90 -23.78
N LEU A 446 -5.18 3.18 -22.98
CA LEU A 446 -5.14 3.24 -21.53
C LEU A 446 -4.53 1.95 -20.98
N GLY A 447 -3.32 2.04 -20.41
CA GLY A 447 -2.66 0.97 -19.67
C GLY A 447 -3.23 0.76 -18.27
N PHE A 448 -2.68 -0.22 -17.57
CA PHE A 448 -3.17 -0.62 -16.26
C PHE A 448 -2.03 -0.71 -15.26
N GLU A 449 -1.96 0.25 -14.33
CA GLU A 449 -0.98 0.29 -13.22
C GLU A 449 0.46 -0.04 -13.64
N GLU A 450 1.03 -1.18 -13.18
CA GLU A 450 2.39 -1.62 -13.54
C GLU A 450 2.54 -2.02 -15.02
N LEU A 451 1.43 -2.34 -15.73
CA LEU A 451 1.43 -2.67 -17.16
C LEU A 451 1.47 -1.38 -18.00
N MET A 452 2.60 -0.69 -18.00
CA MET A 452 2.75 0.58 -18.71
C MET A 452 3.42 0.42 -20.08
N TYR A 453 4.43 -0.45 -20.20
CA TYR A 453 5.27 -0.51 -21.38
C TYR A 453 4.57 -1.12 -22.60
N ALA A 454 3.94 -2.29 -22.47
CA ALA A 454 3.25 -2.92 -23.60
C ALA A 454 2.12 -2.03 -24.17
N PRO A 455 1.24 -1.39 -23.35
CA PRO A 455 0.27 -0.41 -23.85
C PRO A 455 0.90 0.81 -24.53
N LEU A 456 2.03 1.32 -24.02
CA LEU A 456 2.76 2.43 -24.61
C LEU A 456 3.27 2.09 -26.02
N ARG A 457 3.89 0.91 -26.19
CA ARG A 457 4.41 0.44 -27.48
C ARG A 457 3.27 0.14 -28.46
N LEU A 458 2.15 -0.42 -27.98
CA LEU A 458 0.94 -0.61 -28.79
C LEU A 458 0.35 0.72 -29.26
N ALA A 459 0.35 1.75 -28.42
CA ALA A 459 -0.12 3.09 -28.77
C ALA A 459 0.76 3.73 -29.85
N GLU A 460 2.07 3.58 -29.76
CA GLU A 460 3.02 4.08 -30.75
C GLU A 460 2.84 3.38 -32.10
N ALA A 461 2.81 2.04 -32.11
CA ALA A 461 2.57 1.27 -33.33
C ALA A 461 1.19 1.54 -33.93
N LEU A 462 0.16 1.78 -33.11
CA LEU A 462 -1.17 2.17 -33.59
C LEU A 462 -1.14 3.52 -34.29
N GLN A 463 -0.43 4.51 -33.72
CA GLN A 463 -0.27 5.82 -34.37
C GLN A 463 0.40 5.68 -35.72
N GLU A 464 1.44 4.87 -35.85
CA GLU A 464 2.13 4.61 -37.12
C GLU A 464 1.20 3.96 -38.16
N VAL A 465 0.45 2.93 -37.76
CA VAL A 465 -0.50 2.25 -38.64
C VAL A 465 -1.59 3.20 -39.13
N LEU A 466 -2.14 4.04 -38.26
CA LEU A 466 -3.18 5.01 -38.63
C LEU A 466 -2.64 6.10 -39.57
N LEU A 467 -1.42 6.58 -39.37
CA LEU A 467 -0.73 7.51 -40.25
C LEU A 467 -0.51 6.91 -41.67
N LEU A 468 -0.10 5.64 -41.73
CA LEU A 468 0.09 4.94 -43.00
C LEU A 468 -1.23 4.71 -43.74
N GLN A 469 -2.32 4.44 -42.99
CA GLN A 469 -3.67 4.27 -43.58
C GLN A 469 -4.22 5.59 -44.12
N ASP A 470 -4.05 6.71 -43.40
CA ASP A 470 -4.44 8.03 -43.87
C ASP A 470 -3.66 8.43 -45.15
N ALA A 471 -2.35 8.25 -45.13
CA ALA A 471 -1.52 8.53 -46.29
C ALA A 471 -1.91 7.69 -47.56
N ALA A 472 -2.44 6.49 -47.35
CA ALA A 472 -2.92 5.63 -48.46
C ALA A 472 -4.28 6.05 -49.01
N GLN A 473 -5.08 6.77 -48.23
CA GLN A 473 -6.42 7.24 -48.61
C GLN A 473 -6.40 8.60 -49.33
N GLY A 474 -5.26 9.28 -49.35
CA GLY A 474 -5.08 10.61 -50.00
C GLY A 474 -5.37 11.77 -49.04
N PRO A 475 -4.98 13.01 -49.44
CA PRO A 475 -5.13 14.17 -48.56
C PRO A 475 -6.60 14.52 -48.31
N GLY A 476 -7.11 14.36 -47.12
CA GLY A 476 -8.53 14.76 -46.84
C GLY A 476 -8.93 14.88 -45.38
N THR A 477 -8.54 13.98 -44.53
CA THR A 477 -9.12 13.88 -43.18
C THR A 477 -8.14 14.05 -42.05
N GLY A 478 -6.86 13.74 -42.25
CA GLY A 478 -5.85 13.71 -41.22
C GLY A 478 -5.94 12.44 -40.34
N ALA A 479 -4.82 11.81 -40.07
CA ALA A 479 -4.81 10.62 -39.24
C ALA A 479 -5.28 10.91 -37.82
N PRO A 480 -6.02 9.97 -37.17
CA PRO A 480 -6.39 10.10 -35.77
C PRO A 480 -5.18 10.31 -34.87
N GLU A 481 -5.31 11.22 -33.88
CA GLU A 481 -4.29 11.41 -32.85
C GLU A 481 -4.39 10.33 -31.80
N VAL A 482 -3.32 9.55 -31.58
CA VAL A 482 -3.25 8.58 -30.49
C VAL A 482 -2.59 9.22 -29.27
N ARG A 483 -3.22 9.07 -28.13
CA ARG A 483 -2.69 9.41 -26.80
C ARG A 483 -2.54 8.15 -25.96
N TYR A 484 -1.59 8.17 -25.05
CA TYR A 484 -1.33 7.12 -24.08
C TYR A 484 -1.50 7.65 -22.67
N SER A 485 -2.14 6.87 -21.80
CA SER A 485 -2.18 7.07 -20.36
C SER A 485 -2.27 5.72 -19.64
N THR A 486 -2.24 5.72 -18.32
CA THR A 486 -2.43 4.53 -17.50
C THR A 486 -3.30 4.82 -16.28
N THR A 487 -3.89 3.78 -15.71
CA THR A 487 -4.60 3.88 -14.42
C THR A 487 -3.60 3.91 -13.27
N THR A 488 -4.04 4.35 -12.10
CA THR A 488 -3.20 4.45 -10.90
C THR A 488 -4.00 4.30 -9.61
N ARG A 489 -3.32 3.98 -8.53
CA ARG A 489 -3.87 3.90 -7.16
C ARG A 489 -3.86 5.24 -6.43
N SER A 490 -3.07 6.21 -6.90
CA SER A 490 -2.83 7.47 -6.20
C SER A 490 -4.03 8.43 -6.30
N PRO A 491 -4.70 8.78 -5.19
CA PRO A 491 -5.77 9.77 -5.20
C PRO A 491 -5.19 11.19 -5.31
N VAL A 492 -5.61 11.92 -6.34
CA VAL A 492 -5.24 13.32 -6.55
C VAL A 492 -6.51 14.16 -6.73
N LEU A 493 -6.51 15.38 -6.21
CA LEU A 493 -7.61 16.31 -6.46
C LEU A 493 -7.65 16.67 -7.94
N ALA A 494 -8.81 16.54 -8.56
CA ALA A 494 -9.07 17.00 -9.91
C ALA A 494 -9.79 18.35 -9.85
N LEU A 495 -9.31 19.30 -10.66
CA LEU A 495 -9.92 20.62 -10.81
C LEU A 495 -9.97 20.95 -12.30
N ASP A 496 -11.17 21.16 -12.85
CA ASP A 496 -11.35 21.44 -14.29
C ASP A 496 -10.99 22.89 -14.64
N ASP A 497 -9.70 23.17 -14.59
CA ASP A 497 -9.08 24.43 -14.94
C ASP A 497 -7.95 24.20 -15.95
N PRO A 498 -7.83 25.00 -17.04
CA PRO A 498 -6.78 24.84 -18.04
C PRO A 498 -5.35 25.00 -17.50
N GLU A 499 -5.17 25.71 -16.40
CA GLU A 499 -3.89 25.96 -15.74
C GLU A 499 -3.59 24.91 -14.63
N TYR A 500 -4.42 23.85 -14.52
CA TYR A 500 -4.27 22.77 -13.56
C TYR A 500 -3.99 21.44 -14.27
N ALA A 501 -3.00 20.66 -13.79
CA ALA A 501 -2.52 19.50 -14.52
C ALA A 501 -3.51 18.33 -14.58
N ILE A 502 -4.30 18.13 -13.54
CA ILE A 502 -5.25 17.03 -13.41
C ILE A 502 -6.67 17.58 -13.39
N ARG A 503 -7.29 17.72 -14.58
CA ARG A 503 -8.58 18.38 -14.72
C ARG A 503 -9.75 17.50 -14.33
N THR A 504 -9.68 16.21 -14.66
CA THR A 504 -10.79 15.28 -14.42
C THR A 504 -10.30 13.97 -13.85
N ARG A 505 -11.19 13.24 -13.18
CA ARG A 505 -10.90 11.97 -12.51
C ARG A 505 -12.06 11.00 -12.69
N LEU A 506 -11.78 9.81 -13.20
CA LEU A 506 -12.66 8.66 -13.14
C LEU A 506 -12.22 7.78 -11.98
N THR A 507 -13.20 7.22 -11.27
CA THR A 507 -12.95 6.33 -10.12
C THR A 507 -13.69 5.02 -10.35
N PHE A 508 -13.04 3.88 -10.09
CA PHE A 508 -13.60 2.54 -10.26
C PHE A 508 -12.93 1.59 -9.24
N PRO A 509 -13.56 0.48 -8.88
CA PRO A 509 -12.96 -0.51 -7.95
C PRO A 509 -11.77 -1.22 -8.60
N ALA A 510 -10.85 -1.69 -7.78
CA ALA A 510 -9.80 -2.60 -8.24
C ALA A 510 -10.43 -3.86 -8.87
N HIS A 511 -9.84 -4.34 -9.95
CA HIS A 511 -10.33 -5.50 -10.70
C HIS A 511 -9.30 -6.62 -10.87
N ASP A 512 -8.15 -6.51 -10.22
CA ASP A 512 -7.02 -7.43 -10.36
C ASP A 512 -6.70 -8.22 -9.07
N ALA A 513 -7.59 -8.22 -8.08
CA ALA A 513 -7.39 -8.86 -6.77
C ALA A 513 -6.02 -8.51 -6.15
N PRO A 514 -5.69 -7.23 -5.97
CA PRO A 514 -4.38 -6.81 -5.51
C PRO A 514 -4.13 -7.24 -4.06
N ALA A 515 -2.88 -7.55 -3.74
CA ALA A 515 -2.46 -7.93 -2.38
C ALA A 515 -2.65 -6.79 -1.36
N ASP A 516 -2.73 -5.55 -1.81
CA ASP A 516 -2.96 -4.34 -1.01
C ASP A 516 -4.45 -4.00 -0.83
N GLY A 517 -5.36 -4.87 -1.27
CA GLY A 517 -6.79 -4.77 -1.03
C GLY A 517 -7.62 -4.18 -2.18
N PRO A 518 -8.96 -4.18 -2.04
CA PRO A 518 -9.90 -3.82 -3.10
C PRO A 518 -10.13 -2.30 -3.20
N GLY A 519 -9.17 -1.46 -2.85
CA GLY A 519 -9.31 0.00 -2.86
C GLY A 519 -9.67 0.59 -4.23
N PRO A 520 -10.07 1.88 -4.30
CA PRO A 520 -10.41 2.53 -5.56
C PRO A 520 -9.19 2.68 -6.46
N ARG A 521 -9.44 2.71 -7.76
CA ARG A 521 -8.48 3.02 -8.82
C ARG A 521 -8.92 4.25 -9.58
N TYR A 522 -7.98 4.92 -10.21
CA TYR A 522 -8.22 6.20 -10.85
C TYR A 522 -7.68 6.22 -12.28
N ALA A 523 -8.45 6.88 -13.17
CA ALA A 523 -7.98 7.29 -14.49
C ALA A 523 -8.17 8.80 -14.61
N TYR A 524 -7.07 9.52 -14.85
CA TYR A 524 -7.06 10.97 -14.88
C TYR A 524 -7.11 11.53 -16.29
N ASN A 525 -7.80 12.66 -16.47
CA ASN A 525 -7.90 13.39 -17.74
C ASN A 525 -8.46 12.55 -18.91
N VAL A 526 -9.24 11.50 -18.63
CA VAL A 526 -9.96 10.68 -19.61
C VAL A 526 -11.31 11.32 -19.96
N ASP A 527 -12.02 11.79 -18.95
CA ASP A 527 -13.24 12.60 -19.12
C ASP A 527 -12.84 13.98 -19.69
N PRO A 528 -13.51 14.50 -20.71
CA PRO A 528 -13.24 15.82 -21.29
C PRO A 528 -13.48 16.98 -20.31
N GLY A 529 -14.32 16.81 -19.28
CA GLY A 529 -14.72 17.88 -18.38
C GLY A 529 -15.56 18.91 -19.13
N SER A 530 -15.32 20.19 -18.84
CA SER A 530 -16.00 21.33 -19.49
C SER A 530 -15.52 21.62 -20.93
N ASP A 531 -14.44 20.97 -21.40
CA ASP A 531 -13.84 21.18 -22.71
C ASP A 531 -14.10 19.99 -23.66
N PRO A 532 -15.13 20.04 -24.53
CA PRO A 532 -15.45 18.95 -25.47
C PRO A 532 -14.29 18.60 -26.41
N GLY A 533 -13.35 19.53 -26.69
CA GLY A 533 -12.18 19.28 -27.52
C GLY A 533 -11.18 18.29 -26.93
N ARG A 534 -11.32 17.95 -25.64
CA ARG A 534 -10.51 16.95 -24.96
C ARG A 534 -11.07 15.53 -25.05
N ARG A 535 -12.27 15.34 -25.57
CA ARG A 535 -12.93 14.04 -25.67
C ARG A 535 -12.13 13.07 -26.54
N PHE A 536 -12.10 11.82 -26.13
CA PHE A 536 -11.59 10.70 -26.94
C PHE A 536 -12.77 10.00 -27.63
N ASP A 537 -12.73 9.93 -28.96
CA ASP A 537 -13.75 9.24 -29.76
C ASP A 537 -13.68 7.74 -29.57
N ALA A 538 -12.47 7.24 -29.33
CA ALA A 538 -12.22 5.83 -29.02
C ALA A 538 -11.25 5.66 -27.85
N ILE A 539 -11.51 4.65 -27.02
CA ILE A 539 -10.63 4.21 -25.93
C ILE A 539 -10.28 2.74 -26.13
N VAL A 540 -9.01 2.41 -26.03
CA VAL A 540 -8.47 1.05 -26.04
C VAL A 540 -7.88 0.76 -24.66
N ALA A 541 -8.62 0.07 -23.80
CA ALA A 541 -8.15 -0.36 -22.50
C ALA A 541 -7.28 -1.61 -22.67
N VAL A 542 -6.07 -1.60 -22.10
CA VAL A 542 -5.13 -2.72 -22.16
C VAL A 542 -4.83 -3.18 -20.75
N VAL A 543 -5.21 -4.42 -20.45
CA VAL A 543 -5.02 -5.05 -19.13
C VAL A 543 -4.23 -6.35 -19.27
N ASP A 544 -3.68 -6.87 -18.18
CA ASP A 544 -3.10 -8.22 -18.17
C ASP A 544 -4.19 -9.28 -17.86
N SER A 545 -3.82 -10.58 -17.99
CA SER A 545 -4.79 -11.67 -17.74
C SER A 545 -5.25 -11.73 -16.29
N ALA A 546 -4.44 -11.28 -15.35
CA ALA A 546 -4.80 -11.28 -13.93
C ALA A 546 -5.86 -10.22 -13.61
N ALA A 547 -5.92 -9.16 -14.42
CA ALA A 547 -6.87 -8.07 -14.29
C ALA A 547 -8.15 -8.25 -15.15
N ASP A 548 -8.23 -9.26 -16.04
CA ASP A 548 -9.42 -9.60 -16.82
C ASP A 548 -10.39 -10.45 -15.97
N THR A 549 -10.98 -9.84 -14.96
CA THR A 549 -11.87 -10.47 -13.97
C THR A 549 -13.31 -10.01 -14.14
N ASP A 550 -14.25 -10.66 -13.45
CA ASP A 550 -15.65 -10.24 -13.44
C ASP A 550 -15.82 -8.78 -12.97
N ALA A 551 -14.96 -8.30 -12.07
CA ALA A 551 -14.98 -6.91 -11.59
C ALA A 551 -14.65 -5.88 -12.69
N LEU A 552 -13.78 -6.22 -13.64
CA LEU A 552 -13.47 -5.39 -14.81
C LEU A 552 -14.74 -5.10 -15.64
N HIS A 553 -15.61 -6.09 -15.78
CA HIS A 553 -16.80 -6.09 -16.62
C HIS A 553 -18.08 -5.73 -15.86
N ALA A 554 -18.04 -5.63 -14.54
CA ALA A 554 -19.19 -5.35 -13.70
C ALA A 554 -19.74 -3.94 -13.91
N PRO A 555 -21.02 -3.67 -13.60
CA PRO A 555 -21.52 -2.32 -13.49
C PRO A 555 -20.71 -1.49 -12.49
N GLY A 556 -20.22 -0.32 -12.91
CA GLY A 556 -19.29 0.50 -12.14
C GLY A 556 -17.83 0.05 -12.20
N GLY A 557 -17.51 -1.06 -12.85
CA GLY A 557 -16.14 -1.48 -13.17
C GLY A 557 -15.49 -0.60 -14.24
N LEU A 558 -14.20 -0.77 -14.48
CA LEU A 558 -13.43 0.09 -15.38
C LEU A 558 -14.07 0.21 -16.77
N LEU A 559 -14.48 -0.90 -17.40
CA LEU A 559 -15.05 -0.86 -18.75
C LEU A 559 -16.41 -0.14 -18.79
N ASP A 560 -17.23 -0.31 -17.76
CA ASP A 560 -18.51 0.39 -17.66
C ASP A 560 -18.35 1.88 -17.46
N VAL A 561 -17.38 2.28 -16.63
CA VAL A 561 -17.03 3.69 -16.40
C VAL A 561 -16.48 4.32 -17.68
N LEU A 562 -15.57 3.68 -18.40
CA LEU A 562 -15.01 4.19 -19.65
C LEU A 562 -16.06 4.30 -20.76
N ALA A 563 -17.02 3.38 -20.83
CA ALA A 563 -18.09 3.36 -21.83
C ALA A 563 -18.96 4.63 -21.82
N ALA A 564 -19.03 5.33 -20.69
CA ALA A 564 -19.77 6.58 -20.54
C ALA A 564 -19.06 7.79 -21.20
N HIS A 565 -17.74 7.70 -21.45
CA HIS A 565 -16.90 8.83 -21.85
C HIS A 565 -16.35 8.72 -23.28
N THR A 566 -16.73 7.70 -24.05
CA THR A 566 -16.28 7.48 -25.43
C THR A 566 -17.41 6.98 -26.32
N GLU A 567 -17.22 7.05 -27.64
CA GLU A 567 -18.14 6.47 -28.63
C GLU A 567 -17.78 5.04 -29.01
N ARG A 568 -16.49 4.67 -28.84
CA ARG A 568 -15.97 3.35 -29.14
C ARG A 568 -15.05 2.86 -28.03
N LEU A 569 -15.41 1.76 -27.40
CA LEU A 569 -14.60 1.14 -26.36
C LEU A 569 -14.09 -0.22 -26.82
N LEU A 570 -12.79 -0.33 -26.94
CA LEU A 570 -12.09 -1.59 -27.17
C LEU A 570 -11.36 -1.98 -25.90
N PHE A 571 -11.18 -3.29 -25.69
CA PHE A 571 -10.25 -3.76 -24.68
C PHE A 571 -9.41 -4.92 -25.21
N ALA A 572 -8.17 -4.98 -24.76
CA ALA A 572 -7.19 -5.98 -25.13
C ALA A 572 -6.54 -6.56 -23.88
N VAL A 573 -6.22 -7.85 -23.92
CA VAL A 573 -5.59 -8.56 -22.81
C VAL A 573 -4.22 -9.03 -23.23
N VAL A 574 -3.21 -8.61 -22.48
CA VAL A 574 -1.84 -9.11 -22.56
C VAL A 574 -1.73 -10.33 -21.63
N PRO A 575 -1.30 -11.48 -22.08
CA PRO A 575 -1.15 -12.65 -21.20
C PRO A 575 -0.14 -12.37 -20.10
N SER A 576 -0.56 -12.53 -18.85
CA SER A 576 0.34 -12.41 -17.68
C SER A 576 1.38 -13.52 -17.74
N TYR A 577 2.64 -13.13 -17.71
CA TYR A 577 3.75 -14.08 -17.73
C TYR A 577 4.03 -14.60 -16.31
N VAL A 578 4.10 -15.91 -16.16
CA VAL A 578 4.57 -16.58 -14.95
C VAL A 578 5.76 -17.45 -15.35
N PRO A 579 6.92 -17.27 -14.72
CA PRO A 579 8.07 -18.11 -15.00
C PRO A 579 7.77 -19.60 -14.81
N PRO A 580 8.25 -20.49 -15.69
CA PRO A 580 8.10 -21.93 -15.46
C PRO A 580 8.78 -22.29 -14.13
N THR A 581 8.06 -22.98 -13.24
CA THR A 581 8.63 -23.50 -11.99
C THR A 581 9.76 -24.46 -12.36
N ALA A 582 10.99 -24.11 -11.99
CA ALA A 582 12.11 -25.03 -12.14
C ALA A 582 11.80 -26.31 -11.34
N PRO A 583 11.95 -27.52 -11.91
CA PRO A 583 11.90 -28.75 -11.12
C PRO A 583 12.98 -28.64 -10.04
N ASP A 584 12.63 -29.00 -8.80
CA ASP A 584 13.42 -28.91 -7.58
C ASP A 584 14.92 -29.00 -7.82
N ALA A 585 15.61 -27.88 -7.75
CA ALA A 585 17.06 -27.87 -7.61
C ALA A 585 17.37 -28.31 -6.17
N PRO A 586 18.28 -29.27 -5.96
CA PRO A 586 18.60 -29.75 -4.62
C PRO A 586 19.14 -28.63 -3.75
N ALA A 587 18.55 -28.46 -2.60
CA ALA A 587 19.00 -27.52 -1.58
C ALA A 587 20.49 -27.76 -1.28
N LEU A 588 21.32 -26.75 -1.47
CA LEU A 588 22.69 -26.73 -1.02
C LEU A 588 22.71 -26.72 0.50
N THR A 589 22.88 -27.90 1.09
CA THR A 589 23.12 -28.09 2.51
C THR A 589 24.60 -27.82 2.82
N PRO A 590 24.92 -27.07 3.87
CA PRO A 590 26.31 -26.98 4.35
C PRO A 590 26.71 -28.29 5.00
N PRO A 591 27.98 -28.72 4.93
CA PRO A 591 28.43 -29.99 5.46
C PRO A 591 28.49 -29.98 6.99
N GLY A 592 27.69 -30.80 7.63
CA GLY A 592 27.80 -31.13 9.05
C GLY A 592 28.41 -32.52 9.24
N PRO A 593 29.03 -32.83 10.41
CA PRO A 593 29.88 -33.98 10.61
C PRO A 593 29.09 -35.28 10.74
N ALA A 594 29.74 -36.34 10.27
CA ALA A 594 29.25 -37.70 10.25
C ALA A 594 29.01 -38.28 11.63
N SER A 595 27.92 -39.02 11.83
CA SER A 595 27.79 -40.07 12.82
C SER A 595 26.78 -41.14 12.40
N ASN A 596 27.12 -42.32 12.78
CA ASN A 596 26.73 -43.69 12.45
C ASN A 596 25.23 -44.05 12.54
N PRO A 597 24.80 -45.09 11.85
CA PRO A 597 23.42 -45.54 11.81
C PRO A 597 23.12 -46.52 12.96
N GLN A 598 21.95 -46.38 13.57
CA GLN A 598 21.33 -47.43 14.39
C GLN A 598 19.94 -47.81 13.84
N PRO A 599 19.47 -49.05 14.12
CA PRO A 599 18.44 -49.72 13.35
C PRO A 599 17.03 -49.47 13.83
N ARG A 600 16.09 -49.53 12.88
CA ARG A 600 14.63 -49.44 13.07
C ARG A 600 14.07 -50.58 13.91
N PRO A 601 13.13 -50.35 14.80
CA PRO A 601 12.26 -51.41 15.35
C PRO A 601 10.97 -51.58 14.52
N SER A 602 10.55 -52.83 14.42
CA SER A 602 9.44 -53.38 13.71
C SER A 602 8.09 -53.09 14.38
N LEU A 603 7.03 -53.00 13.56
CA LEU A 603 5.63 -52.87 13.94
C LEU A 603 5.10 -54.21 14.49
N PRO A 604 4.20 -54.24 15.47
CA PRO A 604 3.42 -55.42 15.83
C PRO A 604 2.03 -55.40 15.17
N PRO A 605 1.37 -56.57 15.10
CA PRO A 605 0.26 -56.85 14.17
C PRO A 605 -1.14 -56.52 14.72
N ASP A 606 -2.07 -56.54 13.80
CA ASP A 606 -3.50 -56.31 13.86
C ASP A 606 -4.28 -56.90 15.05
N THR A 607 -5.25 -56.15 15.56
CA THR A 607 -6.33 -56.62 16.43
C THR A 607 -7.71 -56.32 15.80
N PRO A 608 -8.70 -57.25 15.90
CA PRO A 608 -9.93 -57.23 15.13
C PRO A 608 -11.04 -56.32 15.69
N PRO A 609 -12.07 -56.00 14.91
CA PRO A 609 -13.09 -55.02 15.28
C PRO A 609 -14.16 -55.57 16.22
N THR A 610 -14.58 -54.78 17.18
CA THR A 610 -15.68 -55.02 18.10
C THR A 610 -17.02 -54.44 17.59
N PRO A 611 -18.17 -55.01 17.96
CA PRO A 611 -19.42 -54.85 17.21
C PRO A 611 -20.23 -53.58 17.57
N ARG A 612 -20.93 -53.11 16.57
CA ARG A 612 -21.87 -52.00 16.52
C ARG A 612 -23.05 -52.20 17.46
N ALA A 613 -23.39 -51.25 18.31
CA ALA A 613 -24.64 -51.12 19.06
C ALA A 613 -25.60 -50.09 18.40
N PRO A 614 -26.89 -50.10 18.66
CA PRO A 614 -27.93 -49.67 17.74
C PRO A 614 -28.22 -48.15 17.79
N ILE A 615 -28.73 -47.68 16.65
CA ILE A 615 -29.12 -46.31 16.35
C ILE A 615 -30.26 -45.85 17.27
N GLY A 616 -30.01 -44.90 18.15
CA GLY A 616 -31.01 -44.12 18.85
C GLY A 616 -31.20 -42.76 18.20
N ALA A 617 -32.40 -42.21 18.23
CA ALA A 617 -32.87 -41.01 17.58
C ALA A 617 -32.04 -39.74 17.88
N PRO A 618 -32.03 -38.71 16.98
CA PRO A 618 -31.16 -37.56 17.10
C PRO A 618 -31.60 -36.63 18.22
N ASP A 619 -30.76 -36.58 19.24
CA ASP A 619 -30.81 -35.53 20.24
C ASP A 619 -30.31 -34.22 19.58
N ARG A 620 -31.08 -33.15 19.68
CA ARG A 620 -30.68 -31.83 19.21
C ARG A 620 -29.52 -31.35 20.10
N GLN A 621 -28.30 -31.70 19.74
CA GLN A 621 -27.13 -31.11 20.37
C GLN A 621 -27.07 -29.61 20.06
N ALA A 622 -27.06 -28.79 21.12
CA ALA A 622 -26.64 -27.43 21.02
C ALA A 622 -25.25 -27.34 20.32
N PRO A 623 -25.01 -26.34 19.47
CA PRO A 623 -23.72 -26.21 18.76
C PRO A 623 -22.59 -26.29 19.76
N SER A 624 -21.65 -27.24 19.56
CA SER A 624 -20.42 -27.31 20.36
C SER A 624 -19.61 -26.03 20.12
N MET A 625 -19.21 -25.36 21.20
CA MET A 625 -18.30 -24.23 21.10
C MET A 625 -16.96 -24.73 20.53
N PRO A 626 -16.28 -23.90 19.71
CA PRO A 626 -14.99 -24.31 19.13
C PRO A 626 -13.94 -24.50 20.24
N GLU A 627 -13.02 -25.46 20.02
CA GLU A 627 -11.86 -25.67 20.88
C GLU A 627 -10.83 -24.55 20.68
N PRO A 628 -10.02 -24.19 21.70
CA PRO A 628 -8.94 -23.23 21.58
C PRO A 628 -7.91 -23.65 20.54
N LEU A 629 -7.51 -22.72 19.67
CA LEU A 629 -6.40 -22.96 18.75
C LEU A 629 -5.09 -23.05 19.54
N ARG A 630 -4.10 -23.80 19.05
CA ARG A 630 -2.83 -24.01 19.73
C ARG A 630 -1.66 -24.06 18.75
N GLY A 631 -0.48 -23.80 19.23
CA GLY A 631 0.74 -24.02 18.46
C GLY A 631 1.07 -25.52 18.31
N PRO A 632 1.80 -25.94 17.27
CA PRO A 632 2.37 -25.10 16.21
C PRO A 632 1.38 -24.77 15.08
N ASP A 633 0.13 -25.24 15.16
CA ASP A 633 -0.84 -25.04 14.08
C ASP A 633 -1.31 -23.57 13.97
N PHE A 634 -1.35 -22.85 15.09
CA PHE A 634 -1.85 -21.45 15.10
C PHE A 634 -0.92 -20.45 15.81
N SER A 635 0.21 -20.83 16.32
CA SER A 635 1.21 -19.90 16.86
C SER A 635 2.56 -20.57 16.94
N SER A 636 3.62 -19.78 17.13
CA SER A 636 4.96 -20.33 17.36
C SER A 636 5.22 -20.75 18.80
N TYR A 637 4.29 -20.53 19.73
CA TYR A 637 4.34 -21.05 21.09
C TYR A 637 4.06 -22.56 21.12
N ALA A 638 4.53 -23.25 22.14
CA ALA A 638 4.24 -24.66 22.34
C ALA A 638 2.73 -24.88 22.63
N ALA A 639 2.21 -26.04 22.27
CA ALA A 639 0.78 -26.36 22.37
C ALA A 639 0.21 -26.26 23.79
N ASP A 640 1.04 -26.51 24.80
CA ASP A 640 0.68 -26.45 26.21
C ASP A 640 0.82 -25.05 26.82
N GLU A 641 1.52 -24.13 26.18
CA GLU A 641 1.80 -22.79 26.74
C GLU A 641 0.59 -21.85 26.69
N VAL A 642 -0.21 -21.93 25.63
CA VAL A 642 -1.40 -21.06 25.48
C VAL A 642 -2.45 -21.68 24.58
N GLY A 643 -3.72 -21.56 24.98
CA GLY A 643 -4.88 -21.81 24.14
C GLY A 643 -5.47 -20.50 23.63
N TRP A 644 -5.56 -20.35 22.30
CA TRP A 644 -6.10 -19.14 21.68
C TRP A 644 -7.61 -19.27 21.50
N LEU A 645 -8.38 -18.49 22.22
CA LEU A 645 -9.82 -18.34 22.03
C LEU A 645 -10.08 -17.36 20.88
N LEU A 646 -9.65 -17.75 19.69
CA LEU A 646 -9.71 -16.97 18.46
C LEU A 646 -10.10 -17.87 17.27
N GLN A 647 -10.53 -17.25 16.17
CA GLN A 647 -10.65 -17.87 14.87
C GLN A 647 -9.39 -17.68 14.04
N ASP A 648 -9.01 -18.68 13.26
CA ASP A 648 -7.89 -18.58 12.32
C ASP A 648 -8.30 -17.88 11.03
N PHE A 649 -7.84 -16.65 10.84
CA PHE A 649 -7.99 -15.86 9.62
C PHE A 649 -6.73 -15.82 8.76
N SER A 650 -5.78 -16.75 8.95
CA SER A 650 -4.52 -16.77 8.20
C SER A 650 -4.73 -16.83 6.68
N ALA A 651 -5.80 -17.48 6.23
CA ALA A 651 -6.15 -17.55 4.81
C ALA A 651 -6.95 -16.35 4.30
N VAL A 652 -7.33 -15.39 5.15
CA VAL A 652 -8.11 -14.21 4.78
C VAL A 652 -7.20 -13.03 4.56
N THR A 653 -7.36 -12.31 3.46
CA THR A 653 -6.65 -11.04 3.25
C THR A 653 -7.31 -9.96 4.09
N LEU A 654 -6.61 -9.48 5.09
CA LEU A 654 -7.06 -8.48 6.07
C LEU A 654 -6.15 -7.28 6.12
N GLU A 655 -4.98 -7.38 5.54
CA GLU A 655 -3.98 -6.33 5.51
C GLU A 655 -4.41 -5.24 4.54
N ALA A 656 -4.41 -4.02 5.03
CA ALA A 656 -4.62 -2.83 4.22
C ALA A 656 -3.51 -1.82 4.54
N PRO A 657 -3.09 -1.01 3.56
CA PRO A 657 -2.15 0.09 3.79
C PRO A 657 -2.63 0.99 4.92
N ILE A 658 -1.70 1.51 5.71
CA ILE A 658 -2.03 2.36 6.86
C ILE A 658 -2.85 3.58 6.42
N GLU A 659 -2.58 4.12 5.25
CA GLU A 659 -3.27 5.29 4.69
C GLU A 659 -4.73 4.99 4.34
N GLU A 660 -5.00 3.88 3.67
CA GLU A 660 -6.36 3.44 3.35
C GLU A 660 -7.16 3.15 4.62
N ARG A 661 -6.51 2.56 5.62
CA ARG A 661 -7.11 2.32 6.92
C ARG A 661 -7.41 3.62 7.66
N GLU A 662 -6.48 4.56 7.67
CA GLU A 662 -6.68 5.88 8.29
C GLU A 662 -7.76 6.66 7.55
N GLU A 663 -7.82 6.61 6.22
CA GLU A 663 -8.86 7.25 5.42
C GLU A 663 -10.25 6.62 5.66
N ALA A 664 -10.33 5.27 5.68
CA ALA A 664 -11.57 4.56 5.99
C ALA A 664 -12.06 4.84 7.42
N ILE A 665 -11.13 4.97 8.37
CA ILE A 665 -11.45 5.33 9.77
C ILE A 665 -11.87 6.81 9.86
N GLN A 666 -11.19 7.71 9.16
CA GLN A 666 -11.49 9.14 9.14
C GLN A 666 -12.83 9.46 8.48
N SER A 667 -13.20 8.72 7.44
CA SER A 667 -14.52 8.82 6.80
C SER A 667 -15.65 8.22 7.63
N GLY A 668 -15.36 7.60 8.79
CA GLY A 668 -16.34 6.92 9.62
C GLY A 668 -16.86 5.61 9.04
N GLY A 669 -16.27 5.13 7.94
CA GLY A 669 -16.71 3.92 7.24
C GLY A 669 -16.16 2.61 7.80
N ALA A 670 -15.09 2.64 8.62
CA ALA A 670 -14.48 1.44 9.17
C ALA A 670 -13.89 1.67 10.57
N HIS A 671 -13.79 0.58 11.34
CA HIS A 671 -13.11 0.57 12.65
C HIS A 671 -11.70 -0.05 12.50
N TYR A 672 -10.74 0.41 13.32
CA TYR A 672 -9.35 -0.08 13.25
C TYR A 672 -9.19 -1.60 13.46
N ALA A 673 -10.19 -2.28 14.03
CA ALA A 673 -10.22 -3.72 14.22
C ALA A 673 -10.81 -4.49 13.02
N GLU A 674 -11.27 -3.82 11.98
CA GLU A 674 -11.88 -4.45 10.81
C GLU A 674 -10.85 -4.85 9.74
N SER A 675 -9.65 -4.28 9.81
CA SER A 675 -8.51 -4.60 8.94
C SER A 675 -7.20 -4.63 9.72
N LEU A 676 -6.20 -5.30 9.18
CA LEU A 676 -4.86 -5.34 9.74
C LEU A 676 -3.94 -4.35 9.02
N PRO A 677 -2.99 -3.69 9.70
CA PRO A 677 -1.88 -3.08 8.98
C PRO A 677 -1.04 -4.20 8.39
N VAL A 678 -0.41 -3.96 7.25
CA VAL A 678 0.66 -4.83 6.76
C VAL A 678 1.66 -5.00 7.92
N GLU A 679 1.97 -6.24 8.30
CA GLU A 679 2.84 -6.49 9.45
C GLU A 679 4.25 -6.06 9.10
N TYR A 680 4.73 -5.07 9.84
CA TYR A 680 6.05 -4.48 9.64
C TYR A 680 7.13 -5.48 10.05
N GLN A 681 8.11 -5.69 9.16
CA GLN A 681 9.32 -6.42 9.50
C GLN A 681 10.33 -5.43 10.11
N PRO A 682 10.75 -5.63 11.36
CA PRO A 682 11.69 -4.74 12.02
C PRO A 682 13.04 -4.71 11.29
N SER A 683 13.60 -3.51 11.12
CA SER A 683 14.94 -3.34 10.57
C SER A 683 16.00 -3.91 11.52
N GLU A 684 17.23 -4.10 11.04
CA GLU A 684 18.36 -4.55 11.86
C GLU A 684 18.58 -3.68 13.10
N ALA A 685 18.34 -2.35 12.97
CA ALA A 685 18.47 -1.42 14.09
C ALA A 685 17.44 -1.73 15.20
N TYR A 686 16.21 -2.12 14.81
CA TYR A 686 15.19 -2.53 15.79
C TYR A 686 15.52 -3.87 16.43
N HIS A 687 16.06 -4.82 15.66
CA HIS A 687 16.55 -6.08 16.21
C HIS A 687 17.70 -5.84 17.18
N ALA A 688 18.64 -4.97 16.83
CA ALA A 688 19.76 -4.61 17.71
C ALA A 688 19.27 -3.96 19.02
N LEU A 689 18.29 -3.04 18.93
CA LEU A 689 17.68 -2.42 20.11
C LEU A 689 16.96 -3.46 20.97
N PHE A 690 16.19 -4.36 20.37
CA PHE A 690 15.53 -5.46 21.06
C PHE A 690 16.53 -6.35 21.80
N GLN A 691 17.61 -6.76 21.15
CA GLN A 691 18.65 -7.60 21.75
C GLN A 691 19.37 -6.89 22.92
N ALA A 692 19.69 -5.60 22.74
CA ALA A 692 20.30 -4.81 23.79
C ALA A 692 19.36 -4.64 24.99
N ALA A 693 18.09 -4.32 24.75
CA ALA A 693 17.08 -4.19 25.78
C ALA A 693 16.84 -5.52 26.50
N LEU A 694 16.77 -6.64 25.77
CA LEU A 694 16.58 -7.96 26.35
C LEU A 694 17.76 -8.33 27.27
N LYS A 695 18.98 -8.14 26.81
CA LYS A 695 20.19 -8.39 27.61
C LYS A 695 20.22 -7.57 28.88
N THR A 696 19.75 -6.32 28.86
CA THR A 696 19.80 -5.42 30.02
C THR A 696 18.65 -5.67 31.00
N SER A 697 17.46 -6.05 30.48
CA SER A 697 16.24 -6.09 31.27
C SER A 697 15.75 -7.49 31.61
N ALA A 698 16.33 -8.57 31.07
CA ALA A 698 15.81 -9.93 31.22
C ALA A 698 15.66 -10.37 32.69
N ALA A 699 16.68 -10.16 33.54
CA ALA A 699 16.58 -10.45 34.95
C ALA A 699 15.55 -9.61 35.69
N ARG A 700 15.45 -8.31 35.37
CA ARG A 700 14.45 -7.38 35.91
C ARG A 700 13.03 -7.78 35.52
N ILE A 701 12.83 -8.23 34.26
CA ILE A 701 11.55 -8.77 33.80
C ILE A 701 11.25 -10.09 34.50
N ALA A 702 12.20 -10.98 34.65
CA ALA A 702 12.04 -12.25 35.36
C ALA A 702 11.61 -12.03 36.83
N GLN A 703 12.21 -11.06 37.50
CA GLN A 703 11.83 -10.65 38.87
C GLN A 703 10.40 -10.13 38.92
N ALA A 704 10.03 -9.23 38.00
CA ALA A 704 8.67 -8.68 37.95
C ALA A 704 7.62 -9.77 37.59
N VAL A 705 7.96 -10.72 36.67
CA VAL A 705 7.11 -11.88 36.37
C VAL A 705 6.90 -12.74 37.61
N GLY A 706 7.97 -13.02 38.35
CA GLY A 706 7.87 -13.75 39.59
C GLY A 706 7.00 -13.04 40.61
N ALA A 707 7.23 -11.75 40.84
CA ALA A 707 6.49 -10.94 41.83
C ALA A 707 4.99 -10.88 41.51
N VAL A 708 4.57 -10.65 40.25
CA VAL A 708 3.16 -10.66 39.88
C VAL A 708 2.54 -12.04 39.98
N THR A 709 3.30 -13.10 39.64
CA THR A 709 2.77 -14.47 39.75
C THR A 709 2.57 -14.88 41.19
N GLU A 710 3.52 -14.62 42.08
CA GLU A 710 3.40 -14.89 43.51
C GLU A 710 2.22 -14.12 44.14
N THR A 711 2.04 -12.87 43.72
CA THR A 711 0.90 -12.05 44.16
C THR A 711 -0.42 -12.67 43.70
N VAL A 712 -0.56 -13.08 42.44
CA VAL A 712 -1.75 -13.75 41.92
C VAL A 712 -2.04 -15.05 42.65
N LEU A 713 -1.04 -15.87 42.90
CA LEU A 713 -1.19 -17.13 43.63
C LEU A 713 -1.63 -16.89 45.08
N ALA A 714 -1.04 -15.92 45.78
CA ALA A 714 -1.41 -15.56 47.16
C ALA A 714 -2.83 -15.02 47.23
N GLU A 715 -3.21 -14.11 46.35
CA GLU A 715 -4.58 -13.54 46.30
C GLU A 715 -5.61 -14.61 45.97
N HIS A 716 -5.32 -15.49 45.06
CA HIS A 716 -6.23 -16.58 44.70
C HIS A 716 -6.45 -17.55 45.84
N GLY A 717 -5.40 -17.95 46.56
CA GLY A 717 -5.45 -18.86 47.72
C GLY A 717 -6.21 -18.29 48.90
N THR A 718 -6.39 -16.98 49.01
CA THR A 718 -7.13 -16.31 50.08
C THR A 718 -8.58 -16.00 49.73
N ARG A 719 -9.06 -16.26 48.52
CA ARG A 719 -10.45 -16.01 48.10
C ARG A 719 -11.44 -16.87 48.92
N PRO A 720 -12.58 -16.28 49.39
CA PRO A 720 -13.57 -17.03 50.12
C PRO A 720 -14.14 -18.20 49.33
N GLY A 721 -14.22 -19.39 49.99
CA GLY A 721 -14.78 -20.58 49.39
C GLY A 721 -13.84 -21.38 48.49
N ARG A 722 -12.56 -21.00 48.41
CA ARG A 722 -11.54 -21.73 47.64
C ARG A 722 -10.73 -22.64 48.54
N GLY A 723 -10.50 -23.88 48.05
CA GLY A 723 -9.60 -24.81 48.74
C GLY A 723 -8.17 -24.68 48.21
N PRO A 724 -7.21 -25.32 48.87
CA PRO A 724 -5.80 -25.28 48.52
C PRO A 724 -5.49 -25.87 47.10
N GLU A 725 -6.43 -26.58 46.55
CA GLU A 725 -6.34 -27.19 45.20
C GLU A 725 -6.82 -26.28 44.07
N ALA A 726 -7.50 -25.16 44.39
CA ALA A 726 -7.96 -24.22 43.39
C ALA A 726 -6.79 -23.52 42.73
N ARG A 727 -6.83 -23.42 41.42
CA ARG A 727 -5.75 -22.78 40.62
C ARG A 727 -6.30 -21.60 39.86
N PRO A 728 -5.59 -20.46 39.81
CA PRO A 728 -5.94 -19.37 38.90
C PRO A 728 -5.81 -19.83 37.45
N VAL A 729 -6.71 -19.32 36.60
CA VAL A 729 -6.69 -19.49 35.16
C VAL A 729 -6.23 -18.19 34.54
N LEU A 730 -5.08 -18.19 33.90
CA LEU A 730 -4.52 -17.01 33.28
C LEU A 730 -5.23 -16.75 31.93
N VAL A 731 -5.69 -15.53 31.72
CA VAL A 731 -6.35 -15.09 30.48
C VAL A 731 -5.67 -13.83 29.97
N SER A 732 -4.75 -14.01 29.03
CA SER A 732 -4.01 -12.92 28.43
C SER A 732 -4.81 -12.14 27.43
N LEU A 733 -4.76 -10.80 27.51
CA LEU A 733 -5.31 -9.93 26.49
C LEU A 733 -4.42 -9.95 25.26
N ALA A 734 -4.90 -10.52 24.18
CA ALA A 734 -4.15 -10.71 22.96
C ALA A 734 -3.89 -9.37 22.23
N ARG A 735 -2.65 -9.14 21.81
CA ARG A 735 -1.50 -10.06 21.86
C ARG A 735 -0.44 -9.71 22.93
N ALA A 736 -0.45 -8.46 23.42
CA ALA A 736 0.63 -7.94 24.27
C ALA A 736 0.76 -8.67 25.62
N GLY A 737 -0.35 -9.13 26.21
CA GLY A 737 -0.36 -9.89 27.43
C GLY A 737 0.13 -11.35 27.28
N THR A 738 0.10 -11.91 26.07
CA THR A 738 0.36 -13.35 25.89
C THR A 738 1.76 -13.79 26.32
N PRO A 739 2.86 -13.08 25.96
CA PRO A 739 4.20 -13.45 26.47
C PRO A 739 4.29 -13.41 27.99
N VAL A 740 3.58 -12.46 28.64
CA VAL A 740 3.58 -12.33 30.10
C VAL A 740 2.83 -13.51 30.73
N GLY A 741 1.66 -13.87 30.23
CA GLY A 741 0.92 -15.04 30.71
C GLY A 741 1.70 -16.35 30.56
N VAL A 742 2.43 -16.53 29.45
CA VAL A 742 3.34 -17.69 29.26
C VAL A 742 4.45 -17.68 30.32
N LEU A 743 5.09 -16.52 30.56
CA LEU A 743 6.14 -16.39 31.57
C LEU A 743 5.60 -16.63 32.99
N MET A 744 4.41 -16.13 33.35
CA MET A 744 3.77 -16.38 34.63
C MET A 744 3.49 -17.89 34.83
N ARG A 745 3.00 -18.59 33.81
CA ARG A 745 2.82 -20.03 33.83
C ARG A 745 4.15 -20.76 34.05
N ARG A 746 5.19 -20.39 33.30
CA ARG A 746 6.54 -20.93 33.43
C ARG A 746 7.15 -20.69 34.82
N TRP A 747 6.92 -19.50 35.43
CA TRP A 747 7.35 -19.21 36.81
C TRP A 747 6.63 -20.12 37.79
N ALA A 748 5.32 -20.28 37.73
CA ALA A 748 4.55 -21.15 38.62
C ALA A 748 5.04 -22.62 38.53
N GLN A 749 5.39 -23.10 37.36
CA GLN A 749 6.00 -24.41 37.16
C GLN A 749 7.39 -24.48 37.77
N HIS A 750 8.22 -23.45 37.56
CA HIS A 750 9.60 -23.40 38.06
C HIS A 750 9.62 -23.34 39.59
N ALA A 751 8.88 -22.42 40.22
CA ALA A 751 8.95 -22.16 41.64
C ALA A 751 8.12 -23.16 42.49
N HIS A 752 6.98 -23.64 41.95
CA HIS A 752 6.00 -24.41 42.74
C HIS A 752 5.66 -25.78 42.14
N GLY A 753 6.12 -26.07 40.90
CA GLY A 753 5.70 -27.30 40.17
C GLY A 753 4.22 -27.24 39.76
N ILE A 754 3.59 -26.05 39.70
CA ILE A 754 2.20 -25.84 39.39
C ILE A 754 2.02 -25.52 37.91
N ASP A 755 1.16 -26.26 37.23
CA ASP A 755 0.75 -25.95 35.87
C ASP A 755 -0.54 -25.13 35.89
N LEU A 756 -0.49 -23.88 35.42
CA LEU A 756 -1.62 -22.97 35.34
C LEU A 756 -2.26 -23.04 33.94
N PRO A 757 -3.59 -23.27 33.82
CA PRO A 757 -4.27 -23.08 32.54
C PRO A 757 -4.06 -21.66 32.03
N HIS A 758 -3.72 -21.54 30.72
CA HIS A 758 -3.48 -20.24 30.11
C HIS A 758 -4.17 -20.14 28.76
N TYR A 759 -4.93 -19.07 28.59
CA TYR A 759 -5.63 -18.73 27.35
C TYR A 759 -5.32 -17.31 26.91
N ALA A 760 -5.53 -17.03 25.62
CA ALA A 760 -5.45 -15.70 25.06
C ALA A 760 -6.80 -15.33 24.43
N ILE A 761 -7.30 -14.13 24.75
CA ILE A 761 -8.62 -13.63 24.36
C ILE A 761 -8.48 -12.27 23.67
N SER A 762 -9.40 -11.95 22.78
CA SER A 762 -9.47 -10.65 22.12
C SER A 762 -10.17 -9.60 22.97
N ILE A 763 -9.57 -8.41 23.07
CA ILE A 763 -10.22 -7.18 23.48
C ILE A 763 -9.96 -6.11 22.42
N VAL A 764 -11.03 -5.43 21.98
CA VAL A 764 -10.97 -4.43 20.91
C VAL A 764 -11.44 -3.10 21.49
N ARG A 765 -10.57 -2.12 21.46
CA ARG A 765 -10.82 -0.78 22.00
C ARG A 765 -12.07 -0.15 21.38
N GLY A 766 -12.99 0.31 22.24
CA GLY A 766 -14.29 0.88 21.83
C GLY A 766 -15.27 -0.14 21.24
N ARG A 767 -14.97 -1.45 21.31
CA ARG A 767 -15.85 -2.55 20.90
C ARG A 767 -15.98 -3.64 21.97
N GLY A 768 -15.22 -3.52 23.06
CA GLY A 768 -15.24 -4.42 24.20
C GLY A 768 -14.45 -5.72 23.99
N ILE A 769 -14.70 -6.68 24.89
CA ILE A 769 -14.06 -8.00 24.95
C ILE A 769 -14.87 -9.02 24.17
N ASP A 770 -14.23 -10.11 23.72
CA ASP A 770 -14.87 -11.23 23.04
C ASP A 770 -15.84 -11.97 23.98
N THR A 771 -17.14 -11.69 23.84
CA THR A 771 -18.18 -12.29 24.69
C THR A 771 -18.34 -13.79 24.44
N ALA A 772 -18.07 -14.28 23.23
CA ALA A 772 -18.11 -15.73 22.94
C ALA A 772 -16.99 -16.46 23.69
N ALA A 773 -15.80 -15.83 23.79
CA ALA A 773 -14.68 -16.37 24.56
C ALA A 773 -14.97 -16.34 26.07
N LEU A 774 -15.63 -15.27 26.60
CA LEU A 774 -16.08 -15.26 28.00
C LEU A 774 -17.09 -16.35 28.30
N HIS A 775 -18.04 -16.60 27.40
CA HIS A 775 -18.96 -17.74 27.53
C HIS A 775 -18.25 -19.09 27.52
N TRP A 776 -17.22 -19.24 26.68
CA TRP A 776 -16.39 -20.45 26.63
C TRP A 776 -15.66 -20.64 27.98
N LEU A 777 -15.03 -19.58 28.50
CA LEU A 777 -14.32 -19.61 29.78
C LEU A 777 -15.24 -19.99 30.92
N ALA A 778 -16.42 -19.35 31.02
CA ALA A 778 -17.41 -19.65 32.06
C ALA A 778 -17.97 -21.08 32.00
N ARG A 779 -17.91 -21.73 30.86
CA ARG A 779 -18.34 -23.12 30.68
C ARG A 779 -17.28 -24.14 31.10
N HIS A 780 -16.01 -23.79 30.99
CA HIS A 780 -14.89 -24.70 31.23
C HIS A 780 -14.18 -24.45 32.55
N HIS A 781 -14.32 -23.23 33.10
CA HIS A 781 -13.71 -22.79 34.34
C HIS A 781 -14.73 -22.00 35.18
N ASP A 782 -14.50 -21.91 36.46
CA ASP A 782 -15.27 -21.00 37.32
C ASP A 782 -14.81 -19.56 37.04
N PRO A 783 -15.72 -18.62 36.70
CA PRO A 783 -15.39 -17.24 36.43
C PRO A 783 -14.53 -16.56 37.50
N VAL A 784 -14.69 -16.91 38.76
CA VAL A 784 -13.90 -16.33 39.88
C VAL A 784 -12.45 -16.79 39.93
N ASP A 785 -12.08 -17.85 39.16
CA ASP A 785 -10.69 -18.31 39.01
C ASP A 785 -9.97 -17.60 37.88
N ILE A 786 -10.68 -16.88 37.03
CA ILE A 786 -10.10 -16.15 35.92
C ILE A 786 -9.29 -14.95 36.41
N VAL A 787 -8.08 -14.83 35.87
CA VAL A 787 -7.17 -13.70 36.09
C VAL A 787 -6.77 -13.14 34.73
N PHE A 788 -7.22 -11.93 34.42
CA PHE A 788 -6.81 -11.27 33.20
C PHE A 788 -5.37 -10.76 33.30
N VAL A 789 -4.61 -10.92 32.20
CA VAL A 789 -3.17 -10.59 32.15
C VAL A 789 -2.88 -9.69 30.96
N ASP A 790 -2.08 -8.63 31.19
CA ASP A 790 -1.51 -7.81 30.10
C ASP A 790 -0.03 -7.48 30.35
N GLY A 791 0.63 -6.86 29.38
CA GLY A 791 2.05 -6.52 29.45
C GLY A 791 2.34 -5.37 30.40
N TRP A 792 1.85 -4.19 30.09
CA TRP A 792 2.04 -2.99 30.89
C TRP A 792 0.89 -2.01 30.71
N THR A 793 0.73 -1.13 31.69
CA THR A 793 -0.25 -0.04 31.60
C THR A 793 0.37 1.28 32.05
N GLY A 794 0.37 2.29 31.15
CA GLY A 794 0.85 3.64 31.49
C GLY A 794 -0.23 4.57 32.00
N LYS A 795 -1.49 4.44 31.53
CA LYS A 795 -2.60 5.33 31.88
C LYS A 795 -3.92 4.61 32.17
N GLY A 796 -3.89 3.29 32.31
CA GLY A 796 -5.05 2.49 32.69
C GLY A 796 -6.17 2.43 31.66
N ALA A 797 -5.89 2.70 30.38
CA ALA A 797 -6.93 2.64 29.36
C ALA A 797 -7.52 1.22 29.22
N ILE A 798 -6.66 0.20 29.19
CA ILE A 798 -7.10 -1.20 29.10
C ILE A 798 -7.85 -1.65 30.35
N THR A 799 -7.47 -1.17 31.53
CA THR A 799 -8.13 -1.50 32.80
C THR A 799 -9.58 -1.03 32.79
N ARG A 800 -9.83 0.17 32.29
CA ARG A 800 -11.20 0.72 32.18
C ARG A 800 -12.01 0.04 31.11
N GLU A 801 -11.41 -0.22 29.95
CA GLU A 801 -12.06 -0.94 28.84
C GLU A 801 -12.49 -2.35 29.28
N LEU A 802 -11.63 -3.07 29.98
CA LEU A 802 -11.94 -4.40 30.51
C LEU A 802 -13.05 -4.34 31.55
N ALA A 803 -12.98 -3.40 32.50
CA ALA A 803 -14.00 -3.28 33.54
C ALA A 803 -15.38 -2.99 32.93
N GLN A 804 -15.46 -2.05 32.01
CA GLN A 804 -16.69 -1.73 31.30
C GLN A 804 -17.20 -2.94 30.49
N ALA A 805 -16.34 -3.63 29.78
CA ALA A 805 -16.73 -4.77 28.95
C ALA A 805 -17.25 -5.97 29.77
N ILE A 806 -16.69 -6.22 30.96
CA ILE A 806 -17.20 -7.26 31.88
C ILE A 806 -18.55 -6.84 32.47
N GLU A 807 -18.71 -5.58 32.87
CA GLU A 807 -20.00 -5.06 33.34
C GLU A 807 -21.11 -5.18 32.29
N GLU A 808 -20.81 -4.81 31.04
CA GLU A 808 -21.72 -4.95 29.90
C GLU A 808 -22.07 -6.43 29.61
N PHE A 809 -21.07 -7.32 29.69
CA PHE A 809 -21.28 -8.76 29.52
C PHE A 809 -22.24 -9.31 30.60
N GLU A 810 -22.04 -8.98 31.87
CA GLU A 810 -22.91 -9.42 32.95
C GLU A 810 -24.31 -8.81 32.83
N ALA A 811 -24.42 -7.52 32.47
CA ALA A 811 -25.69 -6.82 32.29
C ALA A 811 -26.54 -7.41 31.15
N THR A 812 -25.90 -7.96 30.09
CA THR A 812 -26.57 -8.60 28.96
C THR A 812 -26.92 -10.07 29.21
N GLY A 813 -26.73 -10.57 30.43
CA GLY A 813 -27.09 -11.94 30.86
C GLY A 813 -25.92 -12.93 30.73
N GLY A 814 -24.71 -12.46 30.62
CA GLY A 814 -23.50 -13.28 30.71
C GLY A 814 -23.28 -13.87 32.10
N ALA A 815 -22.36 -14.83 32.20
CA ALA A 815 -21.97 -15.45 33.46
C ALA A 815 -21.37 -14.40 34.41
N ARG A 816 -21.74 -14.45 35.67
CA ARG A 816 -21.24 -13.54 36.70
C ARG A 816 -20.03 -14.10 37.42
N GLY A 817 -19.20 -13.22 37.96
CA GLY A 817 -18.09 -13.59 38.81
C GLY A 817 -16.71 -13.41 38.20
N PHE A 818 -16.64 -12.91 36.99
CA PHE A 818 -15.37 -12.47 36.40
C PHE A 818 -14.85 -11.25 37.20
N ASP A 819 -13.61 -11.34 37.63
CA ASP A 819 -12.93 -10.22 38.30
C ASP A 819 -12.30 -9.33 37.22
N PRO A 820 -12.75 -8.09 36.98
CA PRO A 820 -12.24 -7.21 35.94
C PRO A 820 -10.85 -6.63 36.25
N ARG A 821 -10.29 -6.91 37.47
CA ARG A 821 -8.93 -6.50 37.79
C ARG A 821 -7.95 -7.21 36.90
N ILE A 822 -7.00 -6.46 36.36
CA ILE A 822 -5.98 -6.97 35.47
C ILE A 822 -4.64 -7.09 36.20
N ALA A 823 -3.93 -8.21 36.02
CA ALA A 823 -2.56 -8.38 36.45
C ALA A 823 -1.61 -7.93 35.33
N VAL A 824 -0.64 -7.07 35.61
CA VAL A 824 0.32 -6.59 34.61
C VAL A 824 1.76 -6.77 35.06
N LEU A 825 2.66 -6.91 34.09
CA LEU A 825 4.08 -6.94 34.36
C LEU A 825 4.57 -5.62 34.96
N ALA A 826 4.22 -4.49 34.34
CA ALA A 826 4.62 -3.17 34.80
C ALA A 826 3.45 -2.16 34.80
N ASP A 827 3.35 -1.37 35.88
CA ASP A 827 2.35 -0.32 36.07
C ASP A 827 2.97 0.99 36.55
N PRO A 828 3.74 1.71 35.71
CA PRO A 828 4.35 2.98 36.11
C PRO A 828 3.31 4.09 36.37
N GLY A 829 2.08 3.91 35.90
CA GLY A 829 1.02 4.90 36.05
C GLY A 829 0.16 4.77 37.30
N GLY A 830 0.37 3.75 38.15
CA GLY A 830 -0.43 3.51 39.31
C GLY A 830 -1.90 3.20 39.02
N CYS A 831 -2.17 2.43 37.96
CA CYS A 831 -3.53 2.21 37.45
C CYS A 831 -4.12 0.85 37.83
N VAL A 832 -3.32 -0.10 38.36
CA VAL A 832 -3.78 -1.43 38.73
C VAL A 832 -3.36 -1.81 40.16
N GLU A 833 -4.04 -2.82 40.73
CA GLU A 833 -3.79 -3.35 42.06
C GLU A 833 -2.76 -4.51 42.02
N THR A 834 -2.76 -5.31 40.95
CA THR A 834 -1.89 -6.48 40.77
C THR A 834 -0.85 -6.22 39.69
N TYR A 835 0.38 -6.08 40.09
CA TYR A 835 1.52 -5.75 39.21
C TYR A 835 2.82 -6.41 39.69
N GLY A 836 3.77 -6.55 38.76
CA GLY A 836 5.12 -7.03 39.08
C GLY A 836 6.04 -5.91 39.55
N THR A 837 5.96 -4.75 38.87
CA THR A 837 6.78 -3.57 39.22
C THR A 837 6.06 -2.27 38.84
N ARG A 838 6.47 -1.18 39.50
CA ARG A 838 6.10 0.19 39.13
C ARG A 838 7.19 0.92 38.34
N ASP A 839 8.28 0.26 38.08
CA ASP A 839 9.37 0.85 37.33
C ASP A 839 9.00 1.08 35.88
N ASP A 840 9.47 2.22 35.36
CA ASP A 840 9.26 2.61 33.97
C ASP A 840 10.55 2.40 33.16
N PHE A 841 10.63 1.29 32.44
CA PHE A 841 11.76 0.89 31.62
C PHE A 841 11.32 0.22 30.32
N LEU A 842 12.26 0.01 29.39
CA LEU A 842 11.97 -0.65 28.13
C LEU A 842 11.75 -2.15 28.32
N ILE A 843 10.52 -2.60 28.12
CA ILE A 843 10.20 -4.02 27.93
C ILE A 843 10.48 -4.33 26.46
N PRO A 844 11.39 -5.27 26.14
CA PRO A 844 11.88 -5.49 24.77
C PRO A 844 10.78 -5.78 23.75
N SER A 845 9.70 -6.44 24.15
CA SER A 845 8.54 -6.71 23.28
C SER A 845 7.88 -5.44 22.72
N ALA A 846 8.13 -4.25 23.31
CA ALA A 846 7.68 -2.98 22.77
C ALA A 846 8.35 -2.60 21.43
N CYS A 847 9.56 -3.10 21.16
CA CYS A 847 10.31 -2.86 19.93
C CYS A 847 9.77 -3.64 18.74
N LEU A 848 9.13 -4.78 18.96
CA LEU A 848 8.70 -5.72 17.94
C LEU A 848 7.16 -5.86 17.92
N ASN A 849 6.67 -6.63 16.95
CA ASN A 849 5.24 -6.89 16.76
C ASN A 849 4.89 -8.38 16.96
N SER A 850 4.38 -9.03 15.90
CA SER A 850 4.06 -10.46 15.89
C SER A 850 5.26 -11.34 16.16
N THR A 851 6.45 -10.92 15.72
CA THR A 851 7.71 -11.67 15.82
C THR A 851 8.25 -11.85 17.26
N VAL A 852 7.54 -11.34 18.27
CA VAL A 852 7.83 -11.53 19.70
C VAL A 852 6.60 -11.96 20.49
N SER A 853 5.50 -12.26 19.81
CA SER A 853 4.22 -12.63 20.42
C SER A 853 3.53 -13.79 19.69
N GLY A 854 4.31 -14.83 19.38
CA GLY A 854 3.82 -16.08 18.81
C GLY A 854 3.45 -16.01 17.34
N LEU A 855 3.95 -15.00 16.62
CA LEU A 855 3.61 -14.70 15.22
C LEU A 855 2.11 -14.41 14.99
N ILE A 856 1.39 -13.99 16.03
CA ILE A 856 -0.05 -13.68 15.95
C ILE A 856 -0.27 -12.20 15.61
N SER A 857 -1.19 -11.93 14.71
CA SER A 857 -1.61 -10.57 14.34
C SER A 857 -2.32 -9.84 15.48
N ARG A 858 -2.69 -8.59 15.29
CA ARG A 858 -3.77 -7.97 16.05
C ARG A 858 -5.05 -8.78 15.88
N THR A 859 -5.94 -8.72 16.88
CA THR A 859 -7.26 -9.33 16.77
C THR A 859 -8.16 -8.49 15.85
N VAL A 860 -9.02 -9.17 15.12
CA VAL A 860 -9.91 -8.63 14.10
C VAL A 860 -11.35 -8.91 14.48
N LEU A 861 -12.18 -7.87 14.37
CA LEU A 861 -13.62 -7.94 14.53
C LEU A 861 -14.28 -7.26 13.34
N ARG A 862 -14.63 -8.07 12.32
CA ARG A 862 -15.30 -7.62 11.11
C ARG A 862 -16.61 -8.41 10.93
N ALA A 863 -17.70 -7.70 10.75
CA ALA A 863 -19.04 -8.27 10.82
C ALA A 863 -19.35 -9.34 9.76
N ASP A 864 -18.66 -9.30 8.61
CA ASP A 864 -18.79 -10.34 7.57
C ASP A 864 -18.02 -11.62 7.87
N LEU A 865 -17.00 -11.56 8.75
CA LEU A 865 -16.16 -12.68 9.13
C LEU A 865 -16.53 -13.27 10.50
N VAL A 866 -16.91 -12.43 11.46
CA VAL A 866 -17.25 -12.86 12.82
C VAL A 866 -18.75 -12.78 13.02
N ARG A 867 -19.39 -13.93 13.07
CA ARG A 867 -20.84 -14.05 13.34
C ARG A 867 -21.12 -14.00 14.85
N PRO A 868 -22.33 -13.62 15.26
CA PRO A 868 -22.72 -13.69 16.67
C PRO A 868 -22.45 -15.07 17.27
N GLY A 869 -21.78 -15.11 18.42
CA GLY A 869 -21.43 -16.34 19.14
C GLY A 869 -20.15 -17.04 18.63
N GLN A 870 -19.44 -16.45 17.69
CA GLN A 870 -18.11 -16.89 17.27
C GLN A 870 -17.02 -16.04 17.93
N PHE A 871 -15.83 -16.60 18.09
CA PHE A 871 -14.66 -15.85 18.57
C PHE A 871 -14.24 -14.76 17.57
N HIS A 872 -13.62 -13.72 18.06
CA HIS A 872 -12.87 -12.80 17.21
C HIS A 872 -11.76 -13.53 16.46
N GLY A 873 -11.24 -12.95 15.38
CA GLY A 873 -10.22 -13.60 14.56
C GLY A 873 -8.83 -13.01 14.75
N ALA A 874 -7.82 -13.78 14.37
CA ALA A 874 -6.45 -13.31 14.16
C ALA A 874 -5.77 -14.14 13.08
N LYS A 875 -4.64 -13.64 12.57
CA LYS A 875 -3.80 -14.38 11.61
C LYS A 875 -2.57 -14.93 12.31
N PHE A 876 -2.14 -16.08 11.87
CA PHE A 876 -0.83 -16.63 12.20
C PHE A 876 0.11 -16.40 11.01
N TYR A 877 1.09 -15.54 11.17
CA TYR A 877 2.08 -15.15 10.16
C TYR A 877 3.18 -16.21 10.02
N ARG A 878 2.85 -17.36 9.46
CA ARG A 878 3.80 -18.47 9.26
C ARG A 878 5.00 -18.09 8.40
N GLU A 879 4.81 -17.16 7.48
CA GLU A 879 5.83 -16.60 6.61
C GLU A 879 6.93 -15.85 7.36
N LEU A 880 6.65 -15.39 8.58
CA LEU A 880 7.61 -14.70 9.45
C LEU A 880 8.39 -15.66 10.38
N ALA A 881 8.23 -16.97 10.24
CA ALA A 881 8.90 -17.95 11.11
C ALA A 881 10.44 -17.82 11.10
N GLY A 882 11.02 -17.37 9.99
CA GLY A 882 12.47 -17.16 9.88
C GLY A 882 13.02 -15.99 10.71
N VAL A 883 12.15 -15.11 11.20
CA VAL A 883 12.51 -13.92 12.02
C VAL A 883 11.79 -13.91 13.36
N ASP A 884 11.20 -15.04 13.74
CA ASP A 884 10.49 -15.18 15.00
C ASP A 884 11.47 -15.24 16.20
N LEU A 885 11.24 -14.35 17.15
CA LEU A 885 12.03 -14.23 18.38
C LEU A 885 11.20 -14.57 19.63
N SER A 886 9.97 -15.06 19.48
CA SER A 886 9.02 -15.28 20.58
C SER A 886 9.59 -16.27 21.60
N THR A 887 10.04 -17.43 21.15
CA THR A 887 10.61 -18.46 22.04
C THR A 887 11.92 -17.99 22.66
N MET A 888 12.82 -17.38 21.88
CA MET A 888 14.08 -16.85 22.39
C MET A 888 13.87 -15.79 23.47
N PHE A 889 12.88 -14.90 23.30
CA PHE A 889 12.49 -13.90 24.30
C PHE A 889 12.07 -14.56 25.62
N LEU A 890 11.17 -15.55 25.56
CA LEU A 890 10.69 -16.27 26.72
C LEU A 890 11.80 -17.07 27.44
N ASP A 891 12.62 -17.77 26.67
CA ASP A 891 13.68 -18.63 27.19
C ASP A 891 14.77 -17.79 27.87
N THR A 892 15.13 -16.64 27.29
CA THR A 892 16.12 -15.74 27.88
C THR A 892 15.63 -15.22 29.24
N ILE A 893 14.36 -14.81 29.36
CA ILE A 893 13.82 -14.32 30.65
C ILE A 893 13.70 -15.47 31.65
N ALA A 894 13.15 -16.61 31.24
CA ALA A 894 12.98 -17.77 32.10
C ALA A 894 14.32 -18.32 32.59
N GLY A 895 15.40 -18.14 31.83
CA GLY A 895 16.77 -18.50 32.24
C GLY A 895 17.24 -17.77 33.49
N HIS A 896 16.66 -16.61 33.84
CA HIS A 896 16.99 -15.85 35.05
C HIS A 896 16.14 -16.21 36.28
N PHE A 897 15.13 -17.09 36.16
CA PHE A 897 14.20 -17.39 37.27
C PHE A 897 14.89 -17.84 38.55
N ALA A 898 15.89 -18.73 38.43
CA ALA A 898 16.66 -19.21 39.57
C ALA A 898 17.51 -18.10 40.23
N GLU A 899 18.03 -17.17 39.42
CA GLU A 899 18.86 -16.05 39.87
C GLU A 899 18.05 -15.07 40.70
N VAL A 900 16.80 -14.77 40.30
CA VAL A 900 15.96 -13.74 40.93
C VAL A 900 15.03 -14.28 42.02
N ALA A 901 15.06 -15.55 42.36
CA ALA A 901 14.09 -16.20 43.27
C ALA A 901 14.02 -15.53 44.64
N ASP A 902 15.15 -15.17 45.24
CA ASP A 902 15.22 -14.52 46.55
C ASP A 902 14.68 -13.08 46.49
N ASP A 903 14.95 -12.38 45.44
CA ASP A 903 14.45 -11.03 45.19
C ASP A 903 12.93 -11.04 45.00
N VAL A 904 12.39 -12.00 44.23
CA VAL A 904 10.97 -12.23 44.04
C VAL A 904 10.28 -12.52 45.40
N ALA A 905 10.86 -13.38 46.22
CA ALA A 905 10.29 -13.67 47.52
C ALA A 905 10.21 -12.42 48.43
N ARG A 906 11.22 -11.56 48.35
CA ARG A 906 11.20 -10.25 49.05
C ARG A 906 10.11 -9.34 48.50
N ASP A 907 10.06 -9.16 47.15
CA ASP A 907 9.11 -8.27 46.51
C ASP A 907 7.65 -8.71 46.71
N ALA A 908 7.39 -10.02 46.58
CA ALA A 908 6.08 -10.59 46.87
C ALA A 908 5.60 -10.30 48.29
N LYS A 909 6.53 -10.41 49.28
CA LYS A 909 6.23 -10.08 50.70
C LYS A 909 5.98 -8.59 50.89
N GLU A 910 6.72 -7.73 50.22
CA GLU A 910 6.48 -6.28 50.24
C GLU A 910 5.15 -5.95 49.60
N LEU A 911 4.84 -6.50 48.43
CA LEU A 911 3.54 -6.32 47.76
C LEU A 911 2.37 -6.82 48.60
N ALA A 912 2.50 -7.94 49.31
CA ALA A 912 1.46 -8.46 50.18
C ALA A 912 1.16 -7.53 51.36
N SER A 913 2.13 -6.75 51.85
CA SER A 913 2.00 -5.82 52.94
C SER A 913 1.72 -4.38 52.51
N ALA A 914 1.94 -4.04 51.26
CA ALA A 914 1.77 -2.71 50.71
C ALA A 914 0.29 -2.36 50.47
N ARG A 915 -0.03 -1.04 50.56
CA ARG A 915 -1.30 -0.53 50.09
C ARG A 915 -1.25 -0.36 48.57
N ARG A 916 -1.82 -1.31 47.82
CA ARG A 916 -1.72 -1.39 46.36
C ARG A 916 -2.92 -0.78 45.59
N ALA A 917 -3.85 -0.14 46.33
CA ALA A 917 -4.99 0.51 45.68
C ALA A 917 -4.51 1.47 44.58
N PRO A 918 -5.11 1.45 43.37
CA PRO A 918 -4.70 2.31 42.29
C PRO A 918 -4.76 3.78 42.64
N THR A 919 -3.69 4.52 42.39
CA THR A 919 -3.59 5.97 42.64
C THR A 919 -4.05 6.81 41.46
N TRP A 920 -4.00 6.25 40.27
CA TRP A 920 -4.31 6.92 38.98
C TRP A 920 -3.46 8.17 38.71
N GLU A 921 -2.30 8.30 39.37
CA GLU A 921 -1.37 9.42 39.16
C GLU A 921 -0.97 9.56 37.70
N GLY A 922 -0.78 8.44 37.04
CA GLY A 922 -0.45 8.40 35.63
C GLY A 922 -1.55 8.97 34.73
N TRP A 923 -2.80 8.66 35.03
CA TRP A 923 -3.94 9.24 34.30
C TRP A 923 -4.03 10.74 34.52
N ALA A 924 -3.95 11.18 35.78
CA ALA A 924 -4.00 12.60 36.12
C ALA A 924 -2.85 13.39 35.48
N ALA A 925 -1.66 12.80 35.39
CA ALA A 925 -0.53 13.41 34.67
C ALA A 925 -0.81 13.53 33.17
N VAL A 926 -1.38 12.50 32.54
CA VAL A 926 -1.74 12.52 31.12
C VAL A 926 -2.78 13.60 30.81
N GLU A 927 -3.76 13.78 31.66
CA GLU A 927 -4.76 14.86 31.54
C GLU A 927 -4.11 16.25 31.66
N ARG A 928 -3.26 16.48 32.70
CA ARG A 928 -2.51 17.72 32.83
C ARG A 928 -1.63 18.03 31.64
N ILE A 929 -0.89 17.03 31.13
CA ILE A 929 -0.04 17.18 29.95
C ILE A 929 -0.89 17.48 28.71
N SER A 930 -2.01 16.77 28.55
CA SER A 930 -2.93 16.99 27.42
C SER A 930 -3.44 18.44 27.40
N GLU A 931 -3.81 18.97 28.55
CA GLU A 931 -4.25 20.36 28.69
C GLU A 931 -3.11 21.37 28.51
N ALA A 932 -1.98 21.15 29.19
CA ALA A 932 -0.82 22.08 29.16
C ALA A 932 -0.22 22.23 27.78
N TYR A 933 -0.23 21.19 26.97
CA TYR A 933 0.32 21.20 25.61
C TYR A 933 -0.77 21.36 24.52
N GLY A 934 -2.02 21.62 24.86
CA GLY A 934 -3.12 21.86 23.92
C GLY A 934 -3.46 20.68 23.01
N ILE A 935 -3.24 19.46 23.49
CA ILE A 935 -3.45 18.24 22.71
C ILE A 935 -4.94 17.86 22.67
N HIS A 936 -5.68 18.10 23.74
CA HIS A 936 -7.12 17.85 23.94
C HIS A 936 -7.59 16.40 23.78
N ASP A 937 -6.72 15.46 23.44
CA ASP A 937 -6.97 14.03 23.40
C ASP A 937 -5.88 13.27 24.17
N VAL A 938 -6.28 12.72 25.31
CA VAL A 938 -5.40 11.93 26.18
C VAL A 938 -4.77 10.71 25.51
N ASN A 939 -5.32 10.25 24.37
CA ASN A 939 -4.73 9.14 23.62
C ASN A 939 -3.51 9.54 22.81
N LEU A 940 -3.32 10.81 22.57
CA LEU A 940 -2.16 11.38 21.88
C LEU A 940 -1.00 11.63 22.82
N VAL A 941 -1.21 11.51 24.13
CA VAL A 941 -0.18 11.50 25.17
C VAL A 941 0.24 10.05 25.40
N LYS A 942 1.52 9.74 25.19
CA LYS A 942 2.10 8.39 25.24
C LYS A 942 3.05 8.24 26.41
N PRO A 943 2.51 7.89 27.60
CA PRO A 943 3.31 7.86 28.80
C PRO A 943 4.17 6.60 28.91
N GLY A 944 5.32 6.77 29.52
CA GLY A 944 6.28 5.72 29.84
C GLY A 944 7.21 5.35 28.69
N VAL A 945 8.30 4.70 29.07
CA VAL A 945 9.40 4.32 28.17
C VAL A 945 8.91 3.42 27.03
N GLY A 946 8.07 2.44 27.32
CA GLY A 946 7.56 1.49 26.33
C GLY A 946 6.68 2.15 25.27
N GLU A 947 5.70 3.02 25.67
CA GLU A 947 4.83 3.71 24.69
C GLU A 947 5.57 4.78 23.92
N THR A 948 6.48 5.53 24.56
CA THR A 948 7.32 6.54 23.91
C THR A 948 8.25 5.89 22.87
N THR A 949 8.93 4.81 23.21
CA THR A 949 9.77 4.05 22.29
C THR A 949 8.95 3.57 21.09
N ARG A 950 7.79 2.99 21.35
CA ARG A 950 6.89 2.49 20.31
C ARG A 950 6.43 3.58 19.34
N VAL A 951 6.18 4.78 19.84
CA VAL A 951 5.82 5.92 18.99
C VAL A 951 7.01 6.42 18.19
N LEU A 952 8.18 6.57 18.81
CA LEU A 952 9.41 6.92 18.10
C LEU A 952 9.76 5.92 17.01
N LEU A 953 9.51 4.63 17.23
CA LEU A 953 9.78 3.60 16.22
C LEU A 953 8.80 3.65 15.04
N ARG A 954 7.52 3.92 15.28
CA ARG A 954 6.43 3.77 14.29
C ARG A 954 5.92 5.08 13.72
N ARG A 955 6.10 6.18 14.44
CA ARG A 955 5.62 7.52 14.08
C ARG A 955 6.68 8.54 14.48
N VAL A 956 6.54 9.78 14.04
CA VAL A 956 7.39 10.89 14.52
C VAL A 956 6.54 11.69 15.49
N PRO A 957 6.73 11.56 16.81
CA PRO A 957 6.02 12.40 17.76
C PRO A 957 6.45 13.86 17.62
N TRP A 958 5.62 14.79 18.07
CA TRP A 958 5.94 16.22 18.07
C TRP A 958 7.13 16.50 18.99
N LYS A 959 7.14 15.94 20.21
CA LYS A 959 8.23 16.03 21.17
C LYS A 959 8.18 14.87 22.18
N VAL A 960 9.27 14.70 22.91
CA VAL A 960 9.33 13.81 24.07
C VAL A 960 9.60 14.66 25.31
N LEU A 961 8.79 14.49 26.36
CA LEU A 961 9.09 15.00 27.70
C LEU A 961 9.91 13.94 28.42
N ALA A 962 11.01 14.31 29.03
CA ALA A 962 11.85 13.43 29.84
C ALA A 962 11.91 13.94 31.27
N GLN A 963 11.73 13.06 32.27
CA GLN A 963 11.92 13.40 33.66
C GLN A 963 13.35 13.82 33.88
N ARG A 964 13.57 14.96 34.52
CA ARG A 964 14.93 15.45 34.84
C ARG A 964 15.64 14.45 35.72
N GLY A 965 16.86 14.07 35.30
CA GLY A 965 17.66 13.07 35.99
C GLY A 965 17.26 11.63 35.73
N ALA A 966 16.32 11.37 34.79
CA ALA A 966 16.07 10.02 34.32
C ALA A 966 17.36 9.41 33.79
N GLY A 967 17.65 8.23 34.28
CA GLY A 967 18.90 7.50 34.07
C GLY A 967 19.07 6.87 32.69
N PRO A 968 19.90 5.84 32.58
CA PRO A 968 20.25 5.18 31.32
C PRO A 968 19.05 4.46 30.66
N ASP A 969 17.97 4.23 31.37
CA ASP A 969 16.72 3.67 30.82
C ASP A 969 16.14 4.53 29.65
N LEU A 970 16.56 5.81 29.51
CA LEU A 970 16.15 6.69 28.43
C LEU A 970 17.18 6.87 27.31
N ASP A 971 18.36 6.26 27.36
CA ASP A 971 19.42 6.50 26.37
C ASP A 971 18.96 6.13 24.96
N HIS A 972 18.25 5.02 24.81
CA HIS A 972 17.67 4.63 23.53
C HIS A 972 16.55 5.59 23.05
N VAL A 973 15.77 6.17 23.97
CA VAL A 973 14.74 7.17 23.63
C VAL A 973 15.40 8.45 23.11
N ARG A 974 16.46 8.91 23.78
CA ARG A 974 17.23 10.08 23.34
C ARG A 974 17.86 9.86 21.99
N LEU A 975 18.49 8.68 21.76
CA LEU A 975 19.06 8.33 20.47
C LEU A 975 18.03 8.27 19.36
N LEU A 976 16.89 7.60 19.58
CA LEU A 976 15.80 7.54 18.60
C LEU A 976 15.19 8.90 18.30
N ALA A 977 15.04 9.75 19.32
CA ALA A 977 14.53 11.10 19.15
C ALA A 977 15.50 11.96 18.32
N GLU A 978 16.80 11.87 18.58
CA GLU A 978 17.84 12.54 17.81
C GLU A 978 17.84 12.12 16.34
N GLN A 979 17.82 10.80 16.08
CA GLN A 979 17.77 10.24 14.72
C GLN A 979 16.54 10.72 13.93
N ARG A 980 15.43 10.99 14.62
CA ARG A 980 14.18 11.43 14.00
C ARG A 980 13.93 12.92 14.05
N GLY A 981 14.88 13.69 14.58
CA GLY A 981 14.75 15.13 14.74
C GLY A 981 13.63 15.53 15.70
N VAL A 982 13.29 14.67 16.68
CA VAL A 982 12.27 14.92 17.69
C VAL A 982 12.92 15.59 18.90
N PRO A 983 12.47 16.79 19.32
CA PRO A 983 13.03 17.47 20.47
C PRO A 983 12.69 16.72 21.76
N VAL A 984 13.68 16.58 22.67
CA VAL A 984 13.50 16.05 24.02
C VAL A 984 13.57 17.23 25.00
N GLU A 985 12.46 17.43 25.74
CA GLU A 985 12.32 18.50 26.74
C GLU A 985 12.41 17.89 28.14
N GLU A 986 13.35 18.36 28.96
CA GLU A 986 13.45 17.94 30.35
C GLU A 986 12.44 18.68 31.23
N VAL A 987 11.66 17.94 32.01
CA VAL A 987 10.65 18.45 32.93
C VAL A 987 10.84 17.85 34.33
N ASP A 988 10.35 18.53 35.37
CA ASP A 988 10.61 18.17 36.77
C ASP A 988 9.50 17.34 37.45
N ASP A 989 8.31 17.27 36.86
CA ASP A 989 7.12 16.65 37.48
C ASP A 989 6.42 15.66 36.55
N LEU A 990 7.07 14.50 36.32
CA LEU A 990 6.47 13.37 35.63
C LEU A 990 6.41 12.16 36.55
N PRO A 991 5.29 11.42 36.59
CA PRO A 991 5.25 10.10 37.26
C PRO A 991 5.91 9.00 36.38
N TYR A 992 6.42 9.37 35.22
CA TYR A 992 7.08 8.50 34.25
C TYR A 992 8.51 8.96 33.98
N SER A 993 9.33 8.05 33.50
CA SER A 993 10.66 8.42 33.01
C SER A 993 10.56 9.32 31.77
N CYS A 994 9.58 9.09 30.89
CA CYS A 994 9.32 9.97 29.75
C CYS A 994 7.88 9.87 29.24
N VAL A 995 7.51 10.84 28.39
CA VAL A 995 6.21 10.89 27.72
C VAL A 995 6.37 11.37 26.29
N GLY A 996 5.96 10.57 25.31
CA GLY A 996 5.89 10.97 23.90
C GLY A 996 4.61 11.74 23.62
N LEU A 997 4.71 12.90 22.96
CA LEU A 997 3.57 13.75 22.62
C LEU A 997 3.28 13.71 21.13
N ILE A 998 2.06 13.34 20.77
CA ILE A 998 1.50 13.43 19.44
C ILE A 998 0.55 14.63 19.45
N HIS A 999 0.86 15.68 18.70
CA HIS A 999 0.03 16.87 18.69
C HIS A 999 -0.84 16.93 17.43
N PRO A 1000 -2.17 17.16 17.51
CA PRO A 1000 -3.05 17.17 16.32
C PRO A 1000 -2.61 18.09 15.21
N ARG A 1001 -2.04 19.25 15.54
CA ARG A 1001 -1.54 20.25 14.60
C ARG A 1001 -0.12 19.99 14.11
N PHE A 1002 0.68 19.22 14.85
CA PHE A 1002 2.12 19.03 14.58
C PHE A 1002 2.49 17.56 14.34
N THR A 1003 1.59 16.63 14.66
CA THR A 1003 1.80 15.19 14.45
C THR A 1003 0.62 14.61 13.69
N ARG A 1004 0.88 13.90 12.61
CA ARG A 1004 -0.14 13.39 11.69
C ARG A 1004 -0.61 11.99 12.05
N GLY A 1005 -1.87 11.67 11.71
CA GLY A 1005 -2.47 10.37 11.98
C GLY A 1005 -2.77 10.09 13.44
N ALA A 1006 -3.07 11.13 14.22
CA ALA A 1006 -3.54 10.98 15.58
C ALA A 1006 -4.97 10.44 15.59
N THR A 1007 -5.22 9.34 16.32
CA THR A 1007 -6.55 8.72 16.45
C THR A 1007 -7.09 8.90 17.86
N GLY A 1008 -8.37 9.20 17.98
CA GLY A 1008 -9.09 9.35 19.24
C GLY A 1008 -9.30 8.05 20.04
N ALA A 1009 -9.99 8.14 21.16
CA ALA A 1009 -10.28 7.01 22.05
C ALA A 1009 -11.13 5.93 21.37
N ASP A 1010 -12.00 6.35 20.47
CA ASP A 1010 -12.90 5.50 19.68
C ASP A 1010 -12.21 4.86 18.47
N GLY A 1011 -10.90 5.08 18.27
CA GLY A 1011 -10.15 4.60 17.12
C GLY A 1011 -10.33 5.44 15.86
N LYS A 1012 -11.10 6.55 15.91
CA LYS A 1012 -11.28 7.47 14.80
C LYS A 1012 -10.22 8.57 14.84
N ALA A 1013 -9.92 9.15 13.68
CA ALA A 1013 -9.03 10.29 13.63
C ALA A 1013 -9.62 11.46 14.42
N VAL A 1014 -8.77 12.14 15.17
CA VAL A 1014 -9.18 13.36 15.88
C VAL A 1014 -9.44 14.42 14.83
N ALA A 1015 -10.64 14.99 14.80
CA ALA A 1015 -10.96 16.12 13.96
C ALA A 1015 -10.02 17.27 14.32
N SER A 1016 -9.29 17.78 13.32
CA SER A 1016 -8.32 18.87 13.49
C SER A 1016 -9.00 20.20 13.79
#